data_72707d55855569ba62d08d9e515e7e68
#
_entry.id   72707d55855569ba62d08d9e515e7e68
#
_cell.length_a   1.000
_cell.length_b   1.000
_cell.length_c   1.000
_cell.angle_alpha   90.00
_cell.angle_beta   90.00
_cell.angle_gamma   90.00
#
_symmetry.space_group_name_H-M   'P 1'
#
loop_
_entity.id
_entity.type
_entity.pdbx_description
1 polymer ?
#
loop_
_entity_poly.entity_id
_entity_poly.type
_entity_poly.pdbx_seq_one_letter_code
_entity_poly.pdbx_strand_id
1 'polypeptide(L)'
;MDCIFNQQIDEAFELSIYMKDSEKNTTRYQQTLKKRRAESASIHYQTEKFEISGDLQKSYEIHPLFFENTQYHFEIQFRDPIHYAELRHKLVLINDSFRFSQVANMLVGVINTGNDIGQLSLPIYYEDKVGKGYSITLSFMVLPTKIDLQQDIEPINEAIDGTFPLWRFNLTAKTEQGIGKTNEKGYFPLFWLAHFQQLQQQFTQALKIIKNSPHNRLQTYSLHQKAERLKGKLSAKQTHRIKNDLASGLHHKKYAVEKKKLSVNTPENRFIKQVIIETDNKLTQINQTLAKSSKNQFSKAFFDTLNNWQKPLKQFQALSFFNEIGTFKGLEKISLVLQQKPGYSTVFHIWQELRFYLQALSHQSFIAHKSLSELYEVWCFLAIRRLLVEELGFEEISSHKAKLMLSDQLDFLMKDGMYGAFHFERADGLKIKLAHEPIFHQKTEIKSYLNTQKPDILLEVLFPNKQRFIWLFDAKYRLSSDDKEDDLVPDDAINQMHRYRDALVWAKQDEGKSRPVFGAYALYPGFFDQVNMKNPYQAGIDEVGIGAFALLPSQQNQGAIWLRDFFKAQLRNYLLFSPLIKEEYLFVQEQSRIPYTGMKQQLYTDLTMLVSLGHAQEGENVRSIEYFERFKNGTAKYYHLPQDTFEMKYKGLQHIVNEIAFLGLVEQDEQGNKIINKVWQVKRVSIAKRNTLTEEQAGYISDSERLDYLFELGIALNLSNPIRNVPLDGFRKSMKLTTLAQINNVTEFNSIEPVYTEFYLNQ
;
A
#
# COMPACT_ATOMS: atom_id res chain seq x y z
N MET A 1 7.05 39.32 -7.44
CA MET A 1 5.91 38.56 -7.96
C MET A 1 5.66 39.07 -9.35
N ASP A 2 5.61 38.14 -10.29
CA ASP A 2 5.49 38.48 -11.68
C ASP A 2 4.00 38.42 -12.08
N CYS A 3 3.52 39.40 -12.82
CA CYS A 3 2.18 39.36 -13.39
C CYS A 3 2.18 38.40 -14.58
N ILE A 4 1.50 37.24 -14.43
CA ILE A 4 1.46 36.19 -15.45
C ILE A 4 0.21 36.30 -16.34
N PHE A 5 -0.84 36.97 -15.88
CA PHE A 5 -2.07 37.17 -16.60
C PHE A 5 -2.68 38.52 -16.18
N ASN A 6 -2.99 39.37 -17.15
CA ASN A 6 -3.72 40.59 -16.90
C ASN A 6 -4.63 40.81 -18.11
N GLN A 7 -5.93 40.76 -17.88
CA GLN A 7 -6.94 40.95 -18.91
C GLN A 7 -8.16 41.67 -18.36
N GLN A 8 -8.67 42.58 -19.18
CA GLN A 8 -9.95 43.17 -18.94
C GLN A 8 -11.06 42.23 -19.43
N ILE A 9 -11.98 41.89 -18.55
CA ILE A 9 -13.07 40.96 -18.81
C ILE A 9 -14.34 41.76 -19.04
N ASP A 10 -14.63 42.00 -20.31
CA ASP A 10 -15.71 42.91 -20.78
C ASP A 10 -15.68 44.27 -20.05
N GLU A 11 -16.84 44.79 -19.70
CA GLU A 11 -16.95 46.02 -18.87
C GLU A 11 -17.10 45.71 -17.38
N ALA A 12 -17.03 44.41 -16.98
CA ALA A 12 -17.33 43.98 -15.62
C ALA A 12 -16.16 44.16 -14.65
N PHE A 13 -14.99 43.63 -14.96
CA PHE A 13 -13.83 43.71 -14.08
C PHE A 13 -12.51 43.48 -14.84
N GLU A 14 -11.41 43.87 -14.21
CA GLU A 14 -10.04 43.50 -14.60
C GLU A 14 -9.54 42.38 -13.74
N LEU A 15 -9.01 41.31 -14.35
CA LEU A 15 -8.43 40.17 -13.68
C LEU A 15 -6.91 40.17 -13.83
N SER A 16 -6.20 40.24 -12.70
CA SER A 16 -4.76 40.13 -12.64
C SER A 16 -4.36 38.89 -11.81
N ILE A 17 -3.42 38.11 -12.32
CA ILE A 17 -2.89 36.93 -11.63
C ILE A 17 -1.38 37.08 -11.55
N TYR A 18 -0.84 36.87 -10.33
CA TYR A 18 0.57 36.99 -10.04
C TYR A 18 1.12 35.66 -9.49
N MET A 19 2.38 35.41 -9.82
CA MET A 19 3.09 34.21 -9.38
C MET A 19 4.53 34.60 -8.97
N LYS A 20 5.09 33.86 -8.01
CA LYS A 20 6.51 33.99 -7.66
C LYS A 20 7.33 33.00 -8.51
N ASP A 21 8.51 33.46 -8.96
CA ASP A 21 9.48 32.64 -9.70
C ASP A 21 8.91 32.03 -11.01
N SER A 22 8.18 32.84 -11.79
CA SER A 22 7.52 32.44 -13.03
C SER A 22 8.47 31.77 -14.03
N GLU A 23 9.62 32.38 -14.29
CA GLU A 23 10.62 31.86 -15.23
C GLU A 23 11.17 30.49 -14.80
N LYS A 24 11.41 30.31 -13.49
CA LYS A 24 11.95 29.06 -12.94
C LYS A 24 10.99 27.88 -13.17
N ASN A 25 9.71 28.07 -12.86
CA ASN A 25 8.69 27.02 -13.02
C ASN A 25 8.45 26.68 -14.50
N THR A 26 8.41 27.70 -15.36
CA THR A 26 8.27 27.49 -16.80
C THR A 26 9.49 26.77 -17.40
N THR A 27 10.68 27.17 -17.02
CA THR A 27 11.94 26.51 -17.45
C THR A 27 11.96 25.07 -16.99
N ARG A 28 11.60 24.79 -15.73
CA ARG A 28 11.55 23.41 -15.19
C ARG A 28 10.55 22.54 -15.95
N TYR A 29 9.37 23.05 -16.22
CA TYR A 29 8.35 22.35 -17.02
C TYR A 29 8.88 22.03 -18.42
N GLN A 30 9.51 23.00 -19.07
CA GLN A 30 10.11 22.83 -20.40
C GLN A 30 11.24 21.80 -20.41
N GLN A 31 12.10 21.84 -19.39
CA GLN A 31 13.19 20.85 -19.23
C GLN A 31 12.62 19.44 -19.02
N THR A 32 11.59 19.28 -18.20
CA THR A 32 10.92 18.00 -18.01
C THR A 32 10.36 17.47 -19.32
N LEU A 33 9.64 18.27 -20.09
CA LEU A 33 9.11 17.87 -21.38
C LEU A 33 10.22 17.51 -22.37
N LYS A 34 11.31 18.29 -22.42
CA LYS A 34 12.46 18.03 -23.29
C LYS A 34 13.16 16.75 -22.93
N LYS A 35 13.37 16.47 -21.65
CA LYS A 35 13.96 15.20 -21.17
C LYS A 35 13.06 14.00 -21.47
N ARG A 36 11.75 14.15 -21.37
CA ARG A 36 10.77 13.05 -21.47
C ARG A 36 10.36 12.74 -22.90
N ARG A 37 10.28 13.76 -23.76
CA ARG A 37 9.86 13.64 -25.16
C ARG A 37 11.09 13.77 -26.05
N ALA A 38 11.94 12.75 -26.05
CA ALA A 38 13.25 12.72 -26.74
C ALA A 38 13.23 12.92 -28.29
N GLU A 39 12.17 13.47 -28.85
CA GLU A 39 12.07 13.78 -30.26
C GLU A 39 12.35 15.26 -30.54
N SER A 40 13.26 15.49 -31.46
CA SER A 40 13.65 16.75 -32.09
C SER A 40 12.56 17.45 -32.94
N ALA A 41 11.29 17.15 -32.71
CA ALA A 41 10.19 17.93 -33.24
C ALA A 41 9.99 19.14 -32.35
N SER A 42 9.99 20.34 -32.97
CA SER A 42 9.58 21.58 -32.37
C SER A 42 8.54 21.34 -31.26
N ILE A 43 8.92 21.58 -29.99
CA ILE A 43 8.00 21.51 -28.86
C ILE A 43 6.95 22.57 -29.17
N HIS A 44 5.90 22.18 -29.85
CA HIS A 44 4.70 23.00 -29.94
C HIS A 44 4.14 23.00 -28.51
N TYR A 45 4.38 24.09 -27.80
CA TYR A 45 3.75 24.34 -26.53
C TYR A 45 2.25 24.22 -26.76
N GLN A 46 1.64 23.17 -26.19
CA GLN A 46 0.20 23.07 -26.19
C GLN A 46 -0.30 24.30 -25.46
N THR A 47 -1.01 25.18 -26.17
CA THR A 47 -1.69 26.28 -25.55
C THR A 47 -2.77 25.74 -24.63
N GLU A 48 -2.76 26.18 -23.38
CA GLU A 48 -3.78 25.86 -22.40
C GLU A 48 -4.92 26.88 -22.49
N LYS A 49 -6.13 26.45 -22.11
CA LYS A 49 -7.28 27.31 -22.10
C LYS A 49 -7.54 27.87 -20.71
N PHE A 50 -7.59 29.18 -20.60
CA PHE A 50 -8.14 29.85 -19.45
C PHE A 50 -9.59 30.24 -19.79
N GLU A 51 -10.56 29.63 -19.13
CA GLU A 51 -11.97 29.79 -19.45
C GLU A 51 -12.69 30.54 -18.33
N ILE A 52 -13.56 31.49 -18.75
CA ILE A 52 -14.52 32.16 -17.89
C ILE A 52 -15.89 31.73 -18.36
N SER A 53 -16.67 31.11 -17.47
CA SER A 53 -18.02 30.62 -17.76
C SER A 53 -19.05 31.18 -16.77
N GLY A 54 -20.32 31.01 -17.06
CA GLY A 54 -21.42 31.54 -16.26
C GLY A 54 -22.13 32.71 -16.96
N ASP A 55 -22.35 33.83 -16.23
CA ASP A 55 -22.99 35.00 -16.79
C ASP A 55 -22.11 35.73 -17.82
N LEU A 56 -20.81 35.47 -17.79
CA LEU A 56 -19.84 35.89 -18.81
C LEU A 56 -19.22 34.63 -19.44
N GLN A 57 -18.97 34.68 -20.76
CA GLN A 57 -18.34 33.57 -21.49
C GLN A 57 -17.15 34.08 -22.29
N LYS A 58 -15.94 33.74 -21.85
CA LYS A 58 -14.67 34.08 -22.51
C LYS A 58 -13.71 32.86 -22.42
N SER A 59 -12.89 32.72 -23.45
CA SER A 59 -11.82 31.73 -23.48
C SER A 59 -10.58 32.38 -24.02
N TYR A 60 -9.48 32.26 -23.28
CA TYR A 60 -8.16 32.75 -23.63
C TYR A 60 -7.24 31.58 -23.87
N GLU A 61 -6.52 31.59 -24.98
CA GLU A 61 -5.40 30.65 -25.18
C GLU A 61 -4.16 31.26 -24.52
N ILE A 62 -3.61 30.53 -23.56
CA ILE A 62 -2.45 30.98 -22.80
C ILE A 62 -1.33 29.94 -22.91
N HIS A 63 -0.09 30.39 -22.76
CA HIS A 63 1.02 29.45 -22.54
C HIS A 63 0.83 28.75 -21.20
N PRO A 64 1.46 27.59 -20.98
CA PRO A 64 1.47 26.94 -19.66
C PRO A 64 1.93 27.90 -18.56
N LEU A 65 1.03 28.27 -17.67
CA LEU A 65 1.27 29.24 -16.59
C LEU A 65 0.93 28.69 -15.21
N PHE A 66 0.06 27.69 -15.14
CA PHE A 66 -0.40 27.16 -13.86
C PHE A 66 0.25 25.80 -13.59
N PHE A 67 1.03 25.74 -12.50
CA PHE A 67 1.84 24.58 -12.14
C PHE A 67 1.50 24.09 -10.73
N GLU A 68 1.79 22.81 -10.49
CA GLU A 68 1.74 22.22 -9.16
C GLU A 68 2.71 22.91 -8.20
N ASN A 69 2.44 22.82 -6.91
CA ASN A 69 3.25 23.34 -5.81
C ASN A 69 3.62 24.82 -5.94
N THR A 70 2.70 25.59 -6.49
CA THR A 70 2.91 27.00 -6.78
C THR A 70 1.81 27.84 -6.14
N GLN A 71 2.18 29.04 -5.68
CA GLN A 71 1.27 30.00 -5.06
C GLN A 71 0.90 31.09 -6.06
N TYR A 72 -0.40 31.29 -6.26
CA TYR A 72 -0.99 32.27 -7.15
C TYR A 72 -1.77 33.29 -6.36
N HIS A 73 -1.60 34.59 -6.70
CA HIS A 73 -2.36 35.71 -6.17
C HIS A 73 -3.32 36.20 -7.24
N PHE A 74 -4.57 36.22 -6.90
CA PHE A 74 -5.66 36.68 -7.77
C PHE A 74 -6.14 38.02 -7.29
N GLU A 75 -6.28 38.99 -8.22
CA GLU A 75 -6.86 40.31 -8.02
C GLU A 75 -7.94 40.51 -9.05
N ILE A 76 -9.17 40.75 -8.60
CA ILE A 76 -10.34 40.98 -9.42
C ILE A 76 -10.86 42.36 -9.06
N GLN A 77 -10.52 43.35 -9.89
CA GLN A 77 -10.90 44.75 -9.74
C GLN A 77 -12.20 45.02 -10.50
N PHE A 78 -13.31 45.22 -9.78
CA PHE A 78 -14.59 45.52 -10.39
C PHE A 78 -14.61 46.97 -10.89
N ARG A 79 -15.15 47.20 -12.09
CA ARG A 79 -15.26 48.57 -12.67
C ARG A 79 -16.37 49.33 -11.99
N ASP A 80 -17.58 48.77 -12.00
CA ASP A 80 -18.69 49.34 -11.28
C ASP A 80 -18.63 49.02 -9.81
N PRO A 81 -19.03 49.97 -8.93
CA PRO A 81 -19.05 49.68 -7.50
C PRO A 81 -20.06 48.56 -7.19
N ILE A 82 -19.59 47.45 -6.63
CA ILE A 82 -20.41 46.32 -6.22
C ILE A 82 -20.71 46.36 -4.71
N HIS A 83 -21.75 45.64 -4.30
CA HIS A 83 -22.14 45.55 -2.91
C HIS A 83 -21.33 44.45 -2.17
N TYR A 84 -21.18 43.32 -2.81
CA TYR A 84 -20.54 42.16 -2.22
C TYR A 84 -19.92 41.23 -3.28
N ALA A 85 -18.83 40.55 -2.94
CA ALA A 85 -18.27 39.46 -3.74
C ALA A 85 -17.67 38.36 -2.85
N GLU A 86 -17.83 37.11 -3.26
CA GLU A 86 -17.29 35.96 -2.58
C GLU A 86 -16.93 34.86 -3.56
N LEU A 87 -16.03 33.96 -3.13
CA LEU A 87 -15.77 32.70 -3.81
C LEU A 87 -16.71 31.62 -3.25
N ARG A 88 -17.33 30.84 -4.13
CA ARG A 88 -18.25 29.72 -3.78
C ARG A 88 -17.70 28.37 -4.18
N HIS A 89 -16.44 28.11 -3.81
CA HIS A 89 -15.82 26.81 -4.05
C HIS A 89 -16.34 25.75 -3.06
N LYS A 90 -16.27 24.46 -3.44
CA LYS A 90 -16.66 23.31 -2.59
C LYS A 90 -15.87 23.21 -1.30
N LEU A 91 -14.61 23.66 -1.29
CA LEU A 91 -13.72 23.64 -0.12
C LEU A 91 -13.77 24.99 0.61
N VAL A 92 -14.07 24.95 1.89
CA VAL A 92 -14.11 26.15 2.76
C VAL A 92 -12.75 26.84 2.78
N LEU A 93 -11.66 26.08 2.84
CA LEU A 93 -10.30 26.61 2.88
C LEU A 93 -9.96 27.49 1.66
N ILE A 94 -10.49 27.17 0.48
CA ILE A 94 -10.32 28.01 -0.72
C ILE A 94 -11.19 29.25 -0.64
N ASN A 95 -12.42 29.13 -0.16
CA ASN A 95 -13.30 30.28 0.05
C ASN A 95 -12.68 31.28 1.02
N ASP A 96 -12.15 30.78 2.14
CA ASP A 96 -11.53 31.63 3.19
C ASP A 96 -10.23 32.29 2.73
N SER A 97 -9.62 31.82 1.64
CA SER A 97 -8.43 32.42 1.06
C SER A 97 -8.73 33.68 0.21
N PHE A 98 -10.01 33.93 -0.06
CA PHE A 98 -10.45 35.12 -0.80
C PHE A 98 -11.14 36.12 0.11
N ARG A 99 -10.84 37.39 -0.09
CA ARG A 99 -11.43 38.49 0.67
C ARG A 99 -11.85 39.62 -0.26
N PHE A 100 -13.09 40.06 -0.10
CA PHE A 100 -13.61 41.26 -0.78
C PHE A 100 -13.30 42.51 0.04
N SER A 101 -12.76 43.52 -0.62
CA SER A 101 -12.57 44.88 -0.08
C SER A 101 -13.57 45.83 -0.73
N GLN A 102 -14.55 46.27 0.03
CA GLN A 102 -15.56 47.23 -0.46
C GLN A 102 -14.95 48.58 -0.78
N VAL A 103 -13.93 49.02 -0.03
CA VAL A 103 -13.24 50.31 -0.26
C VAL A 103 -12.45 50.28 -1.55
N ALA A 104 -11.71 49.19 -1.79
CA ALA A 104 -10.94 49.00 -3.01
C ALA A 104 -11.81 48.50 -4.18
N ASN A 105 -13.06 48.12 -3.94
CA ASN A 105 -13.95 47.46 -4.91
C ASN A 105 -13.31 46.26 -5.61
N MET A 106 -12.61 45.43 -4.83
CA MET A 106 -11.76 44.39 -5.35
C MET A 106 -11.88 43.10 -4.53
N LEU A 107 -11.92 41.93 -5.20
CA LEU A 107 -11.82 40.63 -4.61
C LEU A 107 -10.38 40.10 -4.78
N VAL A 108 -9.68 39.89 -3.67
CA VAL A 108 -8.29 39.38 -3.66
C VAL A 108 -8.24 38.01 -3.02
N GLY A 109 -7.40 37.15 -3.55
CA GLY A 109 -7.21 35.81 -2.97
C GLY A 109 -5.88 35.20 -3.30
N VAL A 110 -5.51 34.20 -2.49
CA VAL A 110 -4.26 33.47 -2.64
C VAL A 110 -4.53 31.99 -2.66
N ILE A 111 -4.10 31.31 -3.70
CA ILE A 111 -4.25 29.86 -3.85
C ILE A 111 -2.87 29.21 -3.96
N ASN A 112 -2.63 28.20 -3.15
CA ASN A 112 -1.50 27.28 -3.34
C ASN A 112 -2.06 25.99 -3.95
N THR A 113 -1.58 25.62 -5.14
CA THR A 113 -2.02 24.41 -5.87
C THR A 113 -1.62 23.13 -5.15
N GLY A 114 -0.54 23.13 -4.36
CA GLY A 114 0.00 21.92 -3.74
C GLY A 114 0.40 20.91 -4.83
N ASN A 115 0.28 19.62 -4.52
CA ASN A 115 0.53 18.54 -5.49
C ASN A 115 -0.72 18.15 -6.29
N ASP A 116 -1.74 19.02 -6.32
CA ASP A 116 -2.97 18.77 -7.06
C ASP A 116 -2.79 19.27 -8.51
N ILE A 117 -3.06 18.38 -9.46
CA ILE A 117 -3.01 18.66 -10.90
C ILE A 117 -4.38 18.49 -11.53
N GLY A 118 -4.59 19.10 -12.68
CA GLY A 118 -5.86 19.06 -13.40
C GLY A 118 -6.57 20.40 -13.43
N GLN A 119 -7.85 20.40 -13.73
CA GLN A 119 -8.61 21.64 -13.85
C GLN A 119 -8.98 22.21 -12.48
N LEU A 120 -8.57 23.45 -12.22
CA LEU A 120 -9.01 24.22 -11.07
C LEU A 120 -10.11 25.16 -11.52
N SER A 121 -11.26 25.11 -10.80
CA SER A 121 -12.43 25.93 -11.07
C SER A 121 -12.74 26.80 -9.87
N LEU A 122 -12.81 28.12 -10.05
CA LEU A 122 -13.05 29.11 -9.01
C LEU A 122 -14.38 29.79 -9.26
N PRO A 123 -15.48 29.33 -8.66
CA PRO A 123 -16.79 29.99 -8.80
C PRO A 123 -16.84 31.26 -7.96
N ILE A 124 -17.06 32.38 -8.60
CA ILE A 124 -17.15 33.72 -8.01
C ILE A 124 -18.58 34.19 -8.11
N TYR A 125 -19.12 34.64 -7.01
CA TYR A 125 -20.42 35.32 -6.93
C TYR A 125 -20.22 36.77 -6.52
N TYR A 126 -20.89 37.69 -7.20
CA TYR A 126 -20.89 39.09 -6.83
C TYR A 126 -22.26 39.76 -7.07
N GLU A 127 -22.56 40.78 -6.27
CA GLU A 127 -23.80 41.52 -6.33
C GLU A 127 -23.51 43.02 -6.66
N ASP A 128 -24.26 43.59 -7.60
CA ASP A 128 -24.21 45.00 -7.87
C ASP A 128 -24.92 45.82 -6.75
N LYS A 129 -24.84 47.14 -6.84
CA LYS A 129 -25.52 48.02 -5.87
C LYS A 129 -27.06 47.97 -5.91
N VAL A 130 -27.61 47.42 -6.98
CA VAL A 130 -29.07 47.27 -7.17
C VAL A 130 -29.54 45.92 -6.58
N GLY A 131 -28.62 45.05 -6.13
CA GLY A 131 -28.94 43.73 -5.58
C GLY A 131 -29.08 42.65 -6.63
N LYS A 132 -28.64 42.88 -7.86
CA LYS A 132 -28.62 41.84 -8.89
C LYS A 132 -27.34 41.01 -8.74
N GLY A 133 -27.52 39.69 -8.55
CA GLY A 133 -26.43 38.73 -8.41
C GLY A 133 -25.93 38.22 -9.76
N TYR A 134 -24.63 38.06 -9.86
CA TYR A 134 -23.91 37.47 -11.00
C TYR A 134 -23.03 36.30 -10.54
N SER A 135 -22.94 35.28 -11.36
CA SER A 135 -22.12 34.09 -11.07
C SER A 135 -21.20 33.79 -12.25
N ILE A 136 -19.91 33.77 -12.01
CA ILE A 136 -18.89 33.43 -12.99
C ILE A 136 -17.97 32.33 -12.42
N THR A 137 -17.34 31.55 -13.29
CA THR A 137 -16.36 30.56 -12.88
C THR A 137 -15.11 30.73 -13.72
N LEU A 138 -13.96 30.93 -13.03
CA LEU A 138 -12.65 30.92 -13.67
C LEU A 138 -12.16 29.47 -13.70
N SER A 139 -11.73 28.98 -14.84
CA SER A 139 -11.26 27.61 -15.00
C SER A 139 -9.96 27.56 -15.77
N PHE A 140 -8.96 26.84 -15.23
CA PHE A 140 -7.65 26.68 -15.83
C PHE A 140 -7.01 25.34 -15.44
N MET A 141 -6.06 24.85 -16.26
CA MET A 141 -5.36 23.60 -16.04
C MET A 141 -4.11 23.81 -15.19
N VAL A 142 -3.96 23.07 -14.09
CA VAL A 142 -2.75 22.98 -13.29
C VAL A 142 -1.90 21.81 -13.79
N LEU A 143 -0.66 22.07 -14.19
CA LEU A 143 0.24 21.13 -14.84
C LEU A 143 1.31 20.61 -13.88
N PRO A 144 1.75 19.34 -14.02
CA PRO A 144 2.87 18.81 -13.27
C PRO A 144 4.19 19.37 -13.80
N THR A 145 5.16 19.58 -12.91
CA THR A 145 6.50 20.04 -13.28
C THR A 145 7.57 18.96 -13.24
N LYS A 146 7.28 17.79 -12.67
CA LYS A 146 8.24 16.72 -12.39
C LYS A 146 8.04 15.50 -13.27
N ILE A 147 6.83 15.29 -13.76
CA ILE A 147 6.46 14.14 -14.59
C ILE A 147 5.64 14.57 -15.79
N ASP A 148 5.59 13.73 -16.82
CA ASP A 148 4.79 13.98 -18.02
C ASP A 148 3.36 13.44 -17.87
N LEU A 149 2.36 14.21 -18.30
CA LEU A 149 0.95 13.84 -18.21
C LEU A 149 0.62 12.54 -18.97
N GLN A 150 1.18 12.38 -20.17
CA GLN A 150 0.86 11.24 -21.04
C GLN A 150 1.74 10.03 -20.75
N GLN A 151 3.04 10.25 -20.55
CA GLN A 151 3.99 9.15 -20.39
C GLN A 151 4.03 8.57 -18.98
N ASP A 152 3.68 9.36 -17.97
CA ASP A 152 3.78 8.91 -16.57
C ASP A 152 2.41 8.79 -15.90
N ILE A 153 1.54 9.79 -16.00
CA ILE A 153 0.28 9.80 -15.27
C ILE A 153 -0.70 8.76 -15.80
N GLU A 154 -0.77 8.57 -17.10
CA GLU A 154 -1.63 7.53 -17.68
C GLU A 154 -1.22 6.12 -17.21
N PRO A 155 0.06 5.69 -17.28
CA PRO A 155 0.48 4.41 -16.74
C PRO A 155 0.32 4.29 -15.22
N ILE A 156 0.50 5.37 -14.44
CA ILE A 156 0.22 5.39 -13.01
C ILE A 156 -1.26 5.08 -12.78
N ASN A 157 -2.15 5.78 -13.46
CA ASN A 157 -3.59 5.59 -13.34
C ASN A 157 -4.03 4.17 -13.75
N GLU A 158 -3.49 3.65 -14.85
CA GLU A 158 -3.78 2.28 -15.30
C GLU A 158 -3.34 1.22 -14.28
N ALA A 159 -2.15 1.37 -13.70
CA ALA A 159 -1.64 0.45 -12.68
C ALA A 159 -2.51 0.49 -11.40
N ILE A 160 -2.91 1.69 -10.96
CA ILE A 160 -3.77 1.87 -9.80
C ILE A 160 -5.17 1.31 -10.08
N ASP A 161 -5.79 1.67 -11.19
CA ASP A 161 -7.14 1.21 -11.54
C ASP A 161 -7.21 -0.31 -11.75
N GLY A 162 -6.13 -0.90 -12.25
CA GLY A 162 -6.02 -2.35 -12.41
C GLY A 162 -5.99 -3.11 -11.08
N THR A 163 -5.50 -2.50 -10.01
CA THR A 163 -5.37 -3.14 -8.69
C THR A 163 -6.41 -2.63 -7.70
N PHE A 164 -6.65 -1.33 -7.67
CA PHE A 164 -7.58 -0.64 -6.77
C PHE A 164 -8.56 0.23 -7.55
N PRO A 165 -9.58 -0.36 -8.18
CA PRO A 165 -10.55 0.39 -8.97
C PRO A 165 -11.17 1.53 -8.16
N LEU A 166 -11.16 2.74 -8.71
CA LEU A 166 -11.73 3.97 -8.15
C LEU A 166 -11.00 4.57 -6.92
N TRP A 167 -9.95 3.95 -6.40
CA TRP A 167 -9.22 4.48 -5.24
C TRP A 167 -8.66 5.90 -5.49
N ARG A 168 -8.26 6.21 -6.72
CA ARG A 168 -7.68 7.51 -7.09
C ARG A 168 -8.63 8.70 -6.99
N PHE A 169 -9.95 8.48 -6.92
CA PHE A 169 -10.92 9.55 -6.86
C PHE A 169 -11.07 10.10 -5.43
N ASN A 170 -10.99 11.42 -5.28
CA ASN A 170 -11.08 12.10 -4.01
C ASN A 170 -12.03 13.28 -4.06
N LEU A 171 -12.90 13.40 -3.07
CA LEU A 171 -13.86 14.50 -2.92
C LEU A 171 -13.23 15.80 -2.44
N THR A 172 -12.08 15.73 -1.80
CA THR A 172 -11.44 16.86 -1.13
C THR A 172 -10.29 17.50 -1.91
N ALA A 173 -9.97 17.00 -3.11
CA ALA A 173 -8.94 17.61 -3.93
C ALA A 173 -9.37 18.99 -4.46
N LYS A 174 -8.40 19.90 -4.62
CA LYS A 174 -8.60 21.26 -5.09
C LYS A 174 -8.85 21.31 -6.60
N THR A 175 -8.21 20.40 -7.34
CA THR A 175 -8.29 20.30 -8.79
C THR A 175 -9.16 19.15 -9.24
N GLU A 176 -9.61 19.21 -10.47
CA GLU A 176 -10.46 18.20 -11.10
C GLU A 176 -9.85 17.84 -12.46
N GLN A 177 -9.89 16.55 -12.82
CA GLN A 177 -9.47 16.12 -14.15
C GLN A 177 -10.70 15.89 -15.02
N GLY A 178 -10.70 16.48 -16.22
CA GLY A 178 -11.76 16.31 -17.17
C GLY A 178 -11.73 14.92 -17.81
N ILE A 179 -12.83 14.19 -17.73
CA ILE A 179 -13.00 12.93 -18.43
C ILE A 179 -13.69 13.23 -19.74
N GLY A 180 -12.92 13.59 -20.76
CA GLY A 180 -13.40 13.76 -22.12
C GLY A 180 -14.48 14.85 -22.33
N LYS A 181 -14.33 15.65 -23.37
CA LYS A 181 -15.32 16.66 -23.78
C LYS A 181 -16.59 15.96 -24.30
N THR A 182 -17.60 15.84 -23.48
CA THR A 182 -18.97 15.69 -23.97
C THR A 182 -19.84 16.77 -23.37
N ASN A 183 -20.49 17.53 -24.25
CA ASN A 183 -21.45 18.59 -23.94
C ASN A 183 -22.73 18.09 -23.26
N GLU A 184 -22.75 16.88 -22.73
CA GLU A 184 -23.93 16.28 -22.10
C GLU A 184 -23.86 16.43 -20.58
N LYS A 185 -24.91 16.99 -20.01
CA LYS A 185 -25.25 17.06 -18.60
C LYS A 185 -25.12 15.67 -17.95
N GLY A 186 -23.96 15.30 -17.38
CA GLY A 186 -23.93 13.95 -16.86
C GLY A 186 -22.67 13.36 -16.25
N TYR A 187 -21.68 14.13 -15.82
CA TYR A 187 -20.49 13.53 -15.19
C TYR A 187 -20.59 13.26 -13.67
N PHE A 188 -21.75 13.20 -13.21
CA PHE A 188 -22.26 12.68 -11.97
C PHE A 188 -21.95 11.21 -11.69
N PRO A 189 -21.77 10.33 -12.71
CA PRO A 189 -21.67 8.90 -12.54
C PRO A 189 -20.48 8.45 -11.72
N LEU A 190 -19.30 9.02 -11.93
CA LEU A 190 -18.08 8.52 -11.27
C LEU A 190 -18.01 8.90 -9.78
N PHE A 191 -18.57 10.04 -9.45
CA PHE A 191 -18.67 10.48 -8.07
C PHE A 191 -19.61 9.63 -7.25
N TRP A 192 -20.79 9.37 -7.82
CA TRP A 192 -21.76 8.45 -7.26
C TRP A 192 -21.16 7.04 -7.15
N LEU A 193 -20.36 6.64 -8.14
CA LEU A 193 -19.70 5.35 -8.20
C LEU A 193 -18.62 5.20 -7.12
N ALA A 194 -17.80 6.21 -6.90
CA ALA A 194 -16.80 6.22 -5.83
C ALA A 194 -17.46 6.12 -4.45
N HIS A 195 -18.56 6.85 -4.26
CA HIS A 195 -19.30 6.77 -3.00
C HIS A 195 -20.05 5.44 -2.85
N PHE A 196 -20.64 4.93 -3.92
CA PHE A 196 -21.27 3.62 -3.92
C PHE A 196 -20.26 2.49 -3.65
N GLN A 197 -19.02 2.62 -4.10
CA GLN A 197 -17.94 1.68 -3.80
C GLN A 197 -17.76 1.49 -2.30
N GLN A 198 -17.79 2.55 -1.52
CA GLN A 198 -17.66 2.49 -0.05
C GLN A 198 -18.85 1.79 0.59
N LEU A 199 -20.04 2.01 0.07
CA LEU A 199 -21.30 1.55 0.66
C LEU A 199 -21.74 0.17 0.16
N GLN A 200 -21.17 -0.34 -0.95
CA GLN A 200 -21.67 -1.54 -1.64
C GLN A 200 -21.61 -2.82 -0.80
N GLN A 201 -20.63 -2.97 0.08
CA GLN A 201 -20.56 -4.14 0.97
C GLN A 201 -21.69 -4.11 2.01
N GLN A 202 -21.89 -2.95 2.65
CA GLN A 202 -22.96 -2.76 3.61
C GLN A 202 -24.33 -2.93 2.93
N PHE A 203 -24.47 -2.40 1.71
CA PHE A 203 -25.67 -2.56 0.92
C PHE A 203 -25.95 -4.03 0.61
N THR A 204 -24.95 -4.78 0.15
CA THR A 204 -25.08 -6.22 -0.14
C THR A 204 -25.42 -7.04 1.10
N GLN A 205 -24.80 -6.73 2.24
CA GLN A 205 -25.12 -7.39 3.54
C GLN A 205 -26.55 -7.08 3.97
N ALA A 206 -26.96 -5.82 3.87
CA ALA A 206 -28.32 -5.41 4.19
C ALA A 206 -29.36 -6.13 3.32
N LEU A 207 -29.11 -6.29 2.01
CA LEU A 207 -29.97 -7.06 1.14
C LEU A 207 -30.04 -8.55 1.52
N LYS A 208 -28.94 -9.16 1.96
CA LYS A 208 -28.96 -10.54 2.49
C LYS A 208 -29.85 -10.67 3.73
N ILE A 209 -29.80 -9.71 4.64
CA ILE A 209 -30.67 -9.68 5.83
C ILE A 209 -32.14 -9.58 5.42
N ILE A 210 -32.47 -8.67 4.48
CA ILE A 210 -33.83 -8.50 3.98
C ILE A 210 -34.34 -9.77 3.27
N LYS A 211 -33.49 -10.44 2.47
CA LYS A 211 -33.80 -11.71 1.82
C LYS A 211 -34.21 -12.78 2.82
N ASN A 212 -33.50 -12.89 3.95
CA ASN A 212 -33.75 -13.91 4.95
C ASN A 212 -34.96 -13.60 5.85
N SER A 213 -35.29 -12.31 6.03
CA SER A 213 -36.42 -11.88 6.88
C SER A 213 -37.16 -10.69 6.26
N PRO A 214 -37.88 -10.90 5.16
CA PRO A 214 -38.64 -9.82 4.52
C PRO A 214 -39.75 -9.30 5.47
N HIS A 215 -40.03 -8.01 5.37
CA HIS A 215 -41.12 -7.43 6.14
C HIS A 215 -42.45 -7.83 5.53
N ASN A 216 -43.38 -8.28 6.40
CA ASN A 216 -44.71 -8.65 5.97
C ASN A 216 -45.76 -7.97 6.88
N ARG A 217 -46.93 -7.73 6.34
CA ARG A 217 -48.08 -7.18 7.05
C ARG A 217 -49.34 -7.97 6.72
N LEU A 218 -50.26 -8.04 7.68
CA LEU A 218 -51.60 -8.55 7.44
C LEU A 218 -52.35 -7.56 6.54
N GLN A 219 -52.61 -7.95 5.30
CA GLN A 219 -53.43 -7.17 4.39
C GLN A 219 -54.84 -7.77 4.26
N THR A 220 -55.81 -6.89 4.26
CA THR A 220 -57.21 -7.27 4.04
C THR A 220 -57.47 -7.38 2.56
N TYR A 221 -57.98 -8.50 2.12
CA TYR A 221 -58.46 -8.70 0.73
C TYR A 221 -59.92 -9.12 0.77
N SER A 222 -60.70 -8.63 -0.18
CA SER A 222 -62.11 -9.01 -0.31
C SER A 222 -62.26 -10.26 -1.18
N LEU A 223 -62.89 -11.27 -0.61
CA LEU A 223 -63.20 -12.49 -1.31
C LEU A 223 -64.74 -12.56 -1.49
N HIS A 224 -65.18 -12.74 -2.74
CA HIS A 224 -66.60 -12.87 -3.04
C HIS A 224 -67.03 -14.32 -2.85
N GLN A 225 -67.85 -14.59 -1.82
CA GLN A 225 -68.33 -15.94 -1.51
C GLN A 225 -69.86 -15.98 -1.45
N LYS A 226 -70.45 -17.11 -1.80
CA LYS A 226 -71.86 -17.36 -1.64
C LYS A 226 -72.22 -17.41 -0.15
N ALA A 227 -73.47 -17.11 0.21
CA ALA A 227 -73.95 -17.06 1.61
C ALA A 227 -73.60 -18.32 2.41
N GLU A 228 -73.67 -19.51 1.80
CA GLU A 228 -73.40 -20.83 2.38
C GLU A 228 -71.94 -21.02 2.82
N ARG A 229 -71.02 -20.29 2.17
CA ARG A 229 -69.55 -20.39 2.43
C ARG A 229 -68.99 -19.30 3.35
N LEU A 230 -69.89 -18.43 3.86
CA LEU A 230 -69.53 -17.36 4.74
C LEU A 230 -69.21 -17.90 6.15
N LYS A 231 -67.96 -17.78 6.57
CA LYS A 231 -67.51 -18.18 7.91
C LYS A 231 -66.99 -16.94 8.64
N GLY A 232 -67.41 -16.72 9.90
CA GLY A 232 -66.94 -15.65 10.77
C GLY A 232 -68.03 -14.66 11.16
N LYS A 233 -67.67 -13.67 12.04
CA LYS A 233 -68.60 -12.62 12.44
C LYS A 233 -68.83 -11.63 11.33
N LEU A 234 -70.06 -11.59 10.81
CA LEU A 234 -70.50 -10.60 9.84
C LEU A 234 -71.08 -9.38 10.55
N SER A 235 -70.97 -8.20 9.95
CA SER A 235 -71.60 -7.01 10.51
C SER A 235 -73.12 -7.16 10.49
N ALA A 236 -73.84 -6.54 11.44
CA ALA A 236 -75.26 -6.59 11.52
C ALA A 236 -75.93 -6.19 10.17
N LYS A 237 -75.38 -5.17 9.51
CA LYS A 237 -75.86 -4.67 8.23
C LYS A 237 -75.67 -5.73 7.07
N GLN A 238 -74.56 -6.43 7.09
CA GLN A 238 -74.30 -7.51 6.10
C GLN A 238 -75.20 -8.72 6.35
N THR A 239 -75.38 -9.10 7.65
CA THR A 239 -76.26 -10.21 8.03
C THR A 239 -77.71 -9.94 7.62
N HIS A 240 -78.21 -8.72 7.85
CA HIS A 240 -79.55 -8.32 7.44
C HIS A 240 -79.72 -8.35 5.92
N ARG A 241 -78.73 -7.82 5.17
CA ARG A 241 -78.76 -7.84 3.71
C ARG A 241 -78.72 -9.27 3.15
N ILE A 242 -77.94 -10.17 3.71
CA ILE A 242 -77.86 -11.56 3.30
C ILE A 242 -79.17 -12.28 3.53
N LYS A 243 -79.81 -12.06 4.74
CA LYS A 243 -81.13 -12.62 5.07
C LYS A 243 -82.22 -12.17 4.09
N ASN A 244 -82.27 -10.89 3.79
CA ASN A 244 -83.19 -10.35 2.79
C ASN A 244 -82.99 -10.90 1.38
N ASP A 245 -81.73 -10.97 0.92
CA ASP A 245 -81.42 -11.51 -0.40
C ASP A 245 -81.77 -13.01 -0.50
N LEU A 246 -81.55 -13.79 0.54
CA LEU A 246 -81.93 -15.21 0.62
C LEU A 246 -83.44 -15.36 0.64
N ALA A 247 -84.16 -14.53 1.39
CA ALA A 247 -85.63 -14.52 1.43
C ALA A 247 -86.21 -14.14 0.07
N SER A 248 -85.52 -13.35 -0.69
CA SER A 248 -85.90 -12.95 -2.09
C SER A 248 -85.46 -13.98 -3.17
N GLY A 249 -84.99 -15.18 -2.80
CA GLY A 249 -84.59 -16.24 -3.73
C GLY A 249 -83.24 -16.10 -4.38
N LEU A 250 -82.39 -15.12 -3.96
CA LEU A 250 -81.10 -14.85 -4.54
C LEU A 250 -79.98 -15.73 -3.97
N HIS A 251 -80.14 -17.07 -4.01
CA HIS A 251 -79.20 -18.04 -3.42
C HIS A 251 -77.81 -18.06 -4.05
N HIS A 252 -77.65 -17.61 -5.32
CA HIS A 252 -76.36 -17.60 -6.03
C HIS A 252 -75.59 -16.32 -5.87
N LYS A 253 -76.12 -15.33 -5.14
CA LYS A 253 -75.48 -14.03 -4.93
C LYS A 253 -74.21 -14.19 -4.10
N LYS A 254 -73.13 -13.52 -4.55
CA LYS A 254 -71.82 -13.51 -3.86
C LYS A 254 -71.70 -12.24 -3.06
N TYR A 255 -71.20 -12.39 -1.82
CA TYR A 255 -70.98 -11.30 -0.86
C TYR A 255 -69.50 -11.12 -0.64
N ALA A 256 -69.06 -9.88 -0.58
CA ALA A 256 -67.67 -9.54 -0.28
C ALA A 256 -67.38 -9.79 1.21
N VAL A 257 -66.39 -10.65 1.47
CA VAL A 257 -65.89 -10.92 2.83
C VAL A 257 -64.44 -10.52 2.90
N GLU A 258 -64.12 -9.73 3.88
CA GLU A 258 -62.77 -9.35 4.14
C GLU A 258 -62.01 -10.47 4.86
N LYS A 259 -60.95 -10.96 4.24
CA LYS A 259 -60.00 -11.89 4.86
C LYS A 259 -58.63 -11.23 4.97
N LYS A 260 -57.89 -11.57 6.04
CA LYS A 260 -56.53 -11.10 6.23
C LYS A 260 -55.52 -12.16 5.77
N LYS A 261 -54.56 -11.77 4.96
CA LYS A 261 -53.43 -12.61 4.53
C LYS A 261 -52.13 -11.86 4.80
N LEU A 262 -51.14 -12.58 5.25
CA LEU A 262 -49.78 -12.04 5.32
C LEU A 262 -49.28 -11.75 3.88
N SER A 263 -48.90 -10.53 3.64
CA SER A 263 -48.43 -10.07 2.35
C SER A 263 -47.07 -9.40 2.50
N VAL A 264 -46.13 -9.73 1.64
CA VAL A 264 -44.86 -9.05 1.49
C VAL A 264 -44.97 -7.75 0.69
N ASN A 265 -46.10 -7.50 0.05
CA ASN A 265 -46.35 -6.29 -0.72
C ASN A 265 -46.62 -5.08 0.19
N THR A 266 -45.63 -4.67 0.98
CA THR A 266 -45.68 -3.55 1.91
C THR A 266 -45.03 -2.30 1.32
N PRO A 267 -45.37 -1.09 1.78
CA PRO A 267 -44.73 0.14 1.31
C PRO A 267 -43.20 0.10 1.45
N GLU A 268 -42.70 -0.51 2.52
CA GLU A 268 -41.31 -0.67 2.81
C GLU A 268 -40.59 -1.56 1.77
N ASN A 269 -41.19 -2.70 1.46
CA ASN A 269 -40.63 -3.59 0.43
C ASN A 269 -40.71 -2.99 -0.96
N ARG A 270 -41.77 -2.22 -1.27
CA ARG A 270 -41.85 -1.44 -2.51
C ARG A 270 -40.75 -0.40 -2.63
N PHE A 271 -40.43 0.26 -1.49
CA PHE A 271 -39.30 1.19 -1.43
C PHE A 271 -37.97 0.46 -1.69
N ILE A 272 -37.69 -0.66 -0.99
CA ILE A 272 -36.46 -1.46 -1.23
C ILE A 272 -36.36 -1.91 -2.70
N LYS A 273 -37.49 -2.35 -3.27
CA LYS A 273 -37.57 -2.72 -4.69
C LYS A 273 -37.15 -1.56 -5.61
N GLN A 274 -37.64 -0.36 -5.33
CA GLN A 274 -37.32 0.85 -6.09
C GLN A 274 -35.83 1.18 -5.98
N VAL A 275 -35.28 1.17 -4.76
CA VAL A 275 -33.87 1.45 -4.52
C VAL A 275 -32.94 0.49 -5.28
N ILE A 276 -33.28 -0.81 -5.30
CA ILE A 276 -32.50 -1.82 -6.02
C ILE A 276 -32.56 -1.57 -7.54
N ILE A 277 -33.73 -1.29 -8.08
CA ILE A 277 -33.90 -1.01 -9.52
C ILE A 277 -33.18 0.27 -9.93
N GLU A 278 -33.33 1.35 -9.14
CA GLU A 278 -32.63 2.62 -9.41
C GLU A 278 -31.13 2.44 -9.38
N THR A 279 -30.59 1.72 -8.39
CA THR A 279 -29.16 1.46 -8.26
C THR A 279 -28.62 0.63 -9.44
N ASP A 280 -29.31 -0.45 -9.82
CA ASP A 280 -28.92 -1.30 -10.95
C ASP A 280 -28.97 -0.55 -12.29
N ASN A 281 -30.04 0.23 -12.52
CA ASN A 281 -30.17 1.08 -13.71
C ASN A 281 -29.05 2.13 -13.77
N LYS A 282 -28.69 2.74 -12.62
CA LYS A 282 -27.61 3.71 -12.56
C LYS A 282 -26.26 3.09 -12.90
N LEU A 283 -25.94 1.94 -12.31
CA LEU A 283 -24.72 1.20 -12.64
C LEU A 283 -24.67 0.80 -14.12
N THR A 284 -25.79 0.37 -14.67
CA THR A 284 -25.89 0.04 -16.09
C THR A 284 -25.65 1.26 -16.99
N GLN A 285 -26.28 2.39 -16.66
CA GLN A 285 -26.10 3.65 -17.40
C GLN A 285 -24.65 4.10 -17.34
N ILE A 286 -24.02 4.06 -16.17
CA ILE A 286 -22.61 4.41 -15.97
C ILE A 286 -21.72 3.52 -16.83
N ASN A 287 -21.90 2.20 -16.74
CA ASN A 287 -21.13 1.23 -17.51
C ASN A 287 -21.22 1.50 -19.02
N GLN A 288 -22.44 1.74 -19.53
CA GLN A 288 -22.67 2.04 -20.95
C GLN A 288 -22.07 3.38 -21.38
N THR A 289 -22.17 4.42 -20.52
CA THR A 289 -21.64 5.76 -20.82
C THR A 289 -20.11 5.71 -20.86
N LEU A 290 -19.48 5.09 -19.87
CA LEU A 290 -18.02 4.95 -19.81
C LEU A 290 -17.48 4.08 -20.96
N ALA A 291 -18.16 3.02 -21.33
CA ALA A 291 -17.77 2.17 -22.45
C ALA A 291 -17.86 2.89 -23.82
N LYS A 292 -18.78 3.87 -23.94
CA LYS A 292 -18.95 4.65 -25.19
C LYS A 292 -17.97 5.82 -25.29
N SER A 293 -17.71 6.52 -24.18
CA SER A 293 -16.96 7.80 -24.17
C SER A 293 -15.45 7.62 -24.05
N SER A 294 -14.96 6.48 -23.60
CA SER A 294 -13.54 6.33 -23.27
C SER A 294 -12.99 4.97 -23.70
N LYS A 295 -12.73 4.82 -25.00
CA LYS A 295 -12.14 3.59 -25.52
C LYS A 295 -10.78 3.23 -24.88
N ASN A 296 -10.07 4.18 -24.23
CA ASN A 296 -8.73 3.98 -23.69
C ASN A 296 -8.50 4.52 -22.28
N GLN A 297 -9.51 5.03 -21.56
CA GLN A 297 -9.30 5.65 -20.23
C GLN A 297 -9.54 4.71 -19.05
N PHE A 298 -10.27 3.61 -19.23
CA PHE A 298 -10.59 2.68 -18.15
C PHE A 298 -10.18 1.26 -18.50
N SER A 299 -9.58 0.55 -17.53
CA SER A 299 -9.14 -0.83 -17.72
C SER A 299 -10.33 -1.80 -17.79
N LYS A 300 -10.14 -2.95 -18.45
CA LYS A 300 -11.12 -4.05 -18.45
C LYS A 300 -11.49 -4.50 -17.04
N ALA A 301 -10.50 -4.57 -16.14
CA ALA A 301 -10.70 -4.92 -14.73
C ALA A 301 -11.66 -3.98 -14.01
N PHE A 302 -11.69 -2.70 -14.37
CA PHE A 302 -12.64 -1.73 -13.85
C PHE A 302 -14.09 -2.09 -14.25
N PHE A 303 -14.34 -2.40 -15.51
CA PHE A 303 -15.67 -2.82 -15.98
C PHE A 303 -16.12 -4.16 -15.36
N ASP A 304 -15.18 -5.09 -15.14
CA ASP A 304 -15.46 -6.35 -14.45
C ASP A 304 -15.88 -6.10 -12.99
N THR A 305 -15.28 -5.12 -12.34
CA THR A 305 -15.65 -4.70 -10.98
C THR A 305 -17.06 -4.13 -10.93
N LEU A 306 -17.45 -3.27 -11.88
CA LEU A 306 -18.82 -2.76 -11.98
C LEU A 306 -19.83 -3.88 -12.17
N ASN A 307 -19.53 -4.83 -13.05
CA ASN A 307 -20.35 -6.00 -13.27
C ASN A 307 -20.50 -6.87 -12.01
N ASN A 308 -19.43 -7.01 -11.22
CA ASN A 308 -19.46 -7.72 -9.96
C ASN A 308 -20.36 -7.03 -8.91
N TRP A 309 -20.42 -5.71 -8.89
CA TRP A 309 -21.33 -4.97 -7.99
C TRP A 309 -22.80 -5.12 -8.40
N GLN A 310 -23.09 -5.31 -9.68
CA GLN A 310 -24.44 -5.55 -10.15
C GLN A 310 -24.96 -6.96 -9.84
N LYS A 311 -24.09 -7.97 -9.76
CA LYS A 311 -24.50 -9.36 -9.53
C LYS A 311 -25.44 -9.55 -8.33
N PRO A 312 -25.15 -9.02 -7.11
CA PRO A 312 -26.05 -9.15 -5.98
C PRO A 312 -27.44 -8.52 -6.21
N LEU A 313 -27.49 -7.39 -6.91
CA LEU A 313 -28.73 -6.69 -7.23
C LEU A 313 -29.60 -7.52 -8.17
N LYS A 314 -29.03 -8.06 -9.24
CA LYS A 314 -29.72 -8.94 -10.19
C LYS A 314 -30.18 -10.24 -9.54
N GLN A 315 -29.36 -10.82 -8.64
CA GLN A 315 -29.75 -12.00 -7.88
C GLN A 315 -30.93 -11.73 -6.97
N PHE A 316 -30.98 -10.54 -6.33
CA PHE A 316 -32.11 -10.15 -5.49
C PHE A 316 -33.37 -9.91 -6.30
N GLN A 317 -33.26 -9.29 -7.47
CA GLN A 317 -34.39 -9.07 -8.40
C GLN A 317 -35.01 -10.39 -8.93
N ALA A 318 -34.19 -11.45 -9.04
CA ALA A 318 -34.66 -12.77 -9.50
C ALA A 318 -35.43 -13.57 -8.42
N LEU A 319 -35.52 -13.09 -7.16
CA LEU A 319 -36.23 -13.80 -6.10
C LEU A 319 -37.74 -13.77 -6.32
N SER A 320 -38.43 -14.90 -6.05
CA SER A 320 -39.86 -15.05 -6.24
C SER A 320 -40.69 -14.01 -5.51
N PHE A 321 -40.31 -13.69 -4.25
CA PHE A 321 -41.03 -12.69 -3.46
C PHE A 321 -40.94 -11.28 -4.06
N PHE A 322 -39.89 -10.97 -4.81
CA PHE A 322 -39.72 -9.68 -5.49
C PHE A 322 -40.79 -9.42 -6.55
N ASN A 323 -41.30 -10.49 -7.17
CA ASN A 323 -42.40 -10.41 -8.15
C ASN A 323 -43.74 -10.11 -7.49
N GLU A 324 -43.92 -10.50 -6.20
CA GLU A 324 -45.14 -10.21 -5.45
C GLU A 324 -45.21 -8.75 -4.97
N ILE A 325 -44.09 -8.04 -5.01
CA ILE A 325 -43.98 -6.64 -4.55
C ILE A 325 -44.44 -5.71 -5.71
N GLY A 326 -45.44 -4.91 -5.48
CA GLY A 326 -45.93 -3.91 -6.39
C GLY A 326 -44.99 -2.74 -6.63
N THR A 327 -45.43 -1.77 -7.45
CA THR A 327 -44.69 -0.54 -7.74
C THR A 327 -44.67 0.40 -6.53
N PHE A 328 -43.58 1.13 -6.38
CA PHE A 328 -43.44 2.15 -5.34
C PHE A 328 -44.24 3.41 -5.74
N LYS A 329 -45.07 3.94 -4.83
CA LYS A 329 -45.90 5.10 -5.05
C LYS A 329 -45.53 6.30 -4.17
N GLY A 330 -44.35 6.23 -3.52
CA GLY A 330 -43.94 7.22 -2.52
C GLY A 330 -44.12 6.74 -1.09
N LEU A 331 -43.47 7.43 -0.14
CA LEU A 331 -43.64 7.25 1.30
C LEU A 331 -44.41 8.46 1.83
N GLU A 332 -45.64 8.26 2.29
CA GLU A 332 -46.38 9.31 2.96
C GLU A 332 -45.73 9.69 4.30
N LYS A 333 -45.19 8.71 5.01
CA LYS A 333 -44.39 8.87 6.24
C LYS A 333 -43.28 7.83 6.29
N ILE A 334 -42.14 8.21 6.86
CA ILE A 334 -41.02 7.27 7.10
C ILE A 334 -41.47 6.30 8.20
N SER A 335 -41.60 5.02 7.87
CA SER A 335 -42.02 3.99 8.82
C SER A 335 -40.89 3.61 9.79
N LEU A 336 -41.27 3.16 11.00
CA LEU A 336 -40.31 2.65 11.98
C LEU A 336 -39.49 1.47 11.45
N VAL A 337 -40.02 0.71 10.50
CA VAL A 337 -39.31 -0.40 9.84
C VAL A 337 -38.12 0.12 9.04
N LEU A 338 -38.26 1.22 8.30
CA LEU A 338 -37.18 1.86 7.57
C LEU A 338 -36.18 2.56 8.49
N GLN A 339 -36.57 2.93 9.69
CA GLN A 339 -35.71 3.60 10.65
C GLN A 339 -34.91 2.62 11.52
N GLN A 340 -35.51 1.51 11.93
CA GLN A 340 -34.97 0.67 13.01
C GLN A 340 -34.75 -0.80 12.62
N LYS A 341 -35.46 -1.36 11.63
CA LYS A 341 -35.31 -2.77 11.30
C LYS A 341 -33.99 -3.03 10.59
N PRO A 342 -33.14 -3.96 11.10
CA PRO A 342 -31.86 -4.32 10.44
C PRO A 342 -32.03 -4.65 8.95
N GLY A 343 -31.12 -4.18 8.14
CA GLY A 343 -31.18 -4.27 6.69
C GLY A 343 -32.01 -3.17 6.03
N TYR A 344 -33.24 -2.92 6.51
CA TYR A 344 -34.11 -1.86 6.00
C TYR A 344 -33.55 -0.47 6.33
N SER A 345 -33.13 -0.26 7.57
CA SER A 345 -32.52 1.01 8.00
C SER A 345 -31.22 1.27 7.27
N THR A 346 -30.40 0.27 7.12
CA THR A 346 -29.12 0.38 6.37
C THR A 346 -29.37 0.78 4.91
N VAL A 347 -30.28 0.09 4.19
CA VAL A 347 -30.62 0.45 2.80
C VAL A 347 -31.21 1.86 2.71
N PHE A 348 -32.04 2.26 3.70
CA PHE A 348 -32.62 3.59 3.73
C PHE A 348 -31.55 4.69 3.91
N HIS A 349 -30.61 4.51 4.83
CA HIS A 349 -29.49 5.44 5.04
C HIS A 349 -28.61 5.53 3.79
N ILE A 350 -28.20 4.39 3.21
CA ILE A 350 -27.40 4.35 1.99
C ILE A 350 -28.11 5.07 0.83
N TRP A 351 -29.43 4.86 0.70
CA TRP A 351 -30.20 5.55 -0.33
C TRP A 351 -30.26 7.07 -0.10
N GLN A 352 -30.41 7.51 1.18
CA GLN A 352 -30.37 8.94 1.51
C GLN A 352 -29.01 9.56 1.19
N GLU A 353 -27.91 8.90 1.58
CA GLU A 353 -26.56 9.35 1.28
C GLU A 353 -26.34 9.45 -0.23
N LEU A 354 -26.63 8.40 -0.98
CA LEU A 354 -26.47 8.40 -2.44
C LEU A 354 -27.34 9.47 -3.11
N ARG A 355 -28.54 9.75 -2.58
CA ARG A 355 -29.43 10.78 -3.11
C ARG A 355 -28.99 12.20 -2.76
N PHE A 356 -28.46 12.40 -1.54
CA PHE A 356 -27.93 13.70 -1.11
C PHE A 356 -26.80 14.16 -2.04
N TYR A 357 -25.84 13.29 -2.32
CA TYR A 357 -24.78 13.56 -3.27
C TYR A 357 -25.29 13.82 -4.69
N LEU A 358 -26.35 13.13 -5.08
CA LEU A 358 -27.01 13.38 -6.37
C LEU A 358 -27.61 14.81 -6.48
N GLN A 359 -28.12 15.36 -5.42
CA GLN A 359 -28.72 16.70 -5.45
C GLN A 359 -27.72 17.84 -5.25
N ALA A 360 -26.71 17.62 -4.39
CA ALA A 360 -25.71 18.65 -4.08
C ALA A 360 -24.76 18.97 -5.23
N LEU A 361 -24.60 18.06 -6.19
CA LEU A 361 -23.55 18.10 -7.20
C LEU A 361 -24.09 18.27 -8.65
N SER A 362 -25.36 18.57 -8.83
CA SER A 362 -26.03 18.63 -10.16
C SER A 362 -25.44 19.63 -11.17
N HIS A 363 -24.42 20.41 -10.79
CA HIS A 363 -23.83 21.46 -11.62
C HIS A 363 -22.33 21.29 -11.93
N GLN A 364 -21.66 20.20 -11.52
CA GLN A 364 -20.21 20.07 -11.72
C GLN A 364 -19.84 18.89 -12.61
N SER A 365 -19.10 19.19 -13.67
CA SER A 365 -18.70 18.24 -14.73
C SER A 365 -17.34 17.57 -14.50
N PHE A 366 -16.68 17.83 -13.37
CA PHE A 366 -15.31 17.42 -13.12
C PHE A 366 -15.21 16.60 -11.84
N ILE A 367 -14.31 15.59 -11.86
CA ILE A 367 -14.08 14.73 -10.73
C ILE A 367 -12.74 15.07 -10.12
N ALA A 368 -12.75 15.24 -8.80
CA ALA A 368 -11.54 15.44 -8.03
C ALA A 368 -10.76 14.12 -7.90
N HIS A 369 -9.46 14.19 -8.10
CA HIS A 369 -8.53 13.10 -7.93
C HIS A 369 -7.72 13.27 -6.65
N LYS A 370 -7.16 12.17 -6.13
CA LYS A 370 -6.13 12.24 -5.11
C LYS A 370 -4.93 13.04 -5.63
N SER A 371 -4.18 13.65 -4.72
CA SER A 371 -3.01 14.43 -5.09
C SER A 371 -2.00 13.57 -5.84
N LEU A 372 -1.21 14.19 -6.69
CA LEU A 372 -0.20 13.47 -7.48
C LEU A 372 0.84 12.78 -6.60
N SER A 373 1.13 13.31 -5.41
CA SER A 373 2.00 12.66 -4.43
C SER A 373 1.41 11.36 -3.91
N GLU A 374 0.10 11.32 -3.60
CA GLU A 374 -0.57 10.09 -3.15
C GLU A 374 -0.67 9.06 -4.29
N LEU A 375 -0.95 9.51 -5.52
CA LEU A 375 -0.96 8.63 -6.69
C LEU A 375 0.41 8.01 -6.94
N TYR A 376 1.48 8.82 -6.83
CA TYR A 376 2.85 8.36 -7.00
C TYR A 376 3.27 7.37 -5.92
N GLU A 377 2.90 7.61 -4.66
CA GLU A 377 3.17 6.73 -3.52
C GLU A 377 2.57 5.32 -3.75
N VAL A 378 1.27 5.26 -4.05
CA VAL A 378 0.60 3.98 -4.31
C VAL A 378 1.13 3.32 -5.58
N TRP A 379 1.47 4.10 -6.60
CA TRP A 379 2.10 3.55 -7.80
C TRP A 379 3.49 2.95 -7.49
N CYS A 380 4.32 3.59 -6.67
CA CYS A 380 5.61 3.03 -6.22
C CYS A 380 5.41 1.68 -5.51
N PHE A 381 4.40 1.58 -4.65
CA PHE A 381 4.04 0.32 -4.00
C PHE A 381 3.65 -0.77 -5.02
N LEU A 382 2.84 -0.44 -6.01
CA LEU A 382 2.46 -1.36 -7.09
C LEU A 382 3.61 -1.69 -8.05
N ALA A 383 4.53 -0.76 -8.27
CA ALA A 383 5.73 -0.99 -9.08
C ALA A 383 6.66 -2.03 -8.42
N ILE A 384 6.85 -1.94 -7.09
CA ILE A 384 7.59 -2.96 -6.35
C ILE A 384 6.88 -4.31 -6.45
N ARG A 385 5.55 -4.36 -6.26
CA ARG A 385 4.76 -5.59 -6.43
C ARG A 385 4.97 -6.22 -7.82
N ARG A 386 4.93 -5.40 -8.86
CA ARG A 386 5.16 -5.85 -10.25
C ARG A 386 6.56 -6.43 -10.43
N LEU A 387 7.60 -5.77 -9.92
CA LEU A 387 8.98 -6.25 -9.99
C LEU A 387 9.14 -7.62 -9.30
N LEU A 388 8.51 -7.83 -8.16
CA LEU A 388 8.55 -9.11 -7.45
C LEU A 388 7.94 -10.24 -8.27
N VAL A 389 6.79 -10.00 -8.91
CA VAL A 389 6.08 -11.03 -9.67
C VAL A 389 6.71 -11.25 -11.04
N GLU A 390 6.92 -10.20 -11.82
CA GLU A 390 7.32 -10.29 -13.22
C GLU A 390 8.81 -10.55 -13.42
N GLU A 391 9.67 -9.96 -12.56
CA GLU A 391 11.12 -9.99 -12.74
C GLU A 391 11.86 -10.96 -11.80
N LEU A 392 11.26 -11.27 -10.64
CA LEU A 392 11.91 -12.05 -9.59
C LEU A 392 11.25 -13.41 -9.36
N GLY A 393 10.18 -13.73 -10.08
CA GLY A 393 9.53 -15.04 -10.07
C GLY A 393 8.81 -15.37 -8.77
N PHE A 394 8.30 -14.38 -8.05
CA PHE A 394 7.46 -14.61 -6.87
C PHE A 394 6.01 -14.84 -7.27
N GLU A 395 5.35 -15.79 -6.62
CA GLU A 395 3.93 -16.03 -6.74
C GLU A 395 3.17 -15.35 -5.60
N GLU A 396 2.11 -14.59 -5.93
CA GLU A 396 1.28 -13.93 -4.93
C GLU A 396 0.29 -14.91 -4.30
N ILE A 397 0.32 -15.03 -2.97
CA ILE A 397 -0.56 -15.92 -2.23
C ILE A 397 -1.96 -15.31 -2.14
N SER A 398 -2.94 -15.93 -2.80
CA SER A 398 -4.29 -15.41 -3.06
C SER A 398 -5.18 -15.19 -1.83
N SER A 399 -4.84 -15.74 -0.67
CA SER A 399 -5.69 -15.71 0.54
C SER A 399 -5.92 -14.31 1.12
N HIS A 400 -5.15 -13.31 0.71
CA HIS A 400 -5.21 -11.94 1.22
C HIS A 400 -5.71 -10.90 0.20
N LYS A 401 -5.93 -11.30 -1.06
CA LYS A 401 -6.46 -10.42 -2.13
C LYS A 401 -7.79 -9.74 -1.77
N ALA A 402 -8.64 -10.42 -1.02
CA ALA A 402 -9.98 -9.94 -0.71
C ALA A 402 -10.03 -8.78 0.31
N LYS A 403 -8.96 -8.54 1.09
CA LYS A 403 -8.95 -7.54 2.16
C LYS A 403 -8.43 -6.17 1.74
N LEU A 404 -7.64 -6.12 0.65
CA LEU A 404 -7.11 -4.87 0.09
C LEU A 404 -8.13 -4.08 -0.73
N MET A 405 -9.26 -4.66 -1.03
CA MET A 405 -10.15 -4.14 -2.08
C MET A 405 -11.10 -3.05 -1.66
N LEU A 406 -11.13 -2.47 -0.50
CA LEU A 406 -12.30 -1.62 -0.22
C LEU A 406 -12.24 -0.73 1.02
N SER A 407 -11.32 0.18 1.12
CA SER A 407 -11.62 1.37 1.92
C SER A 407 -10.90 2.58 1.35
N ASP A 408 -11.54 3.75 1.38
CA ASP A 408 -10.87 5.07 1.35
C ASP A 408 -9.88 5.22 2.50
N GLN A 409 -9.91 4.28 3.36
CA GLN A 409 -8.97 3.92 4.36
C GLN A 409 -8.41 2.57 3.93
N LEU A 410 -7.24 2.53 3.38
CA LEU A 410 -6.34 1.40 3.46
C LEU A 410 -6.14 0.98 4.96
N ASP A 411 -7.07 1.38 5.79
CA ASP A 411 -7.09 1.46 7.24
C ASP A 411 -7.68 0.23 7.92
N PHE A 412 -7.44 -0.96 7.43
CA PHE A 412 -7.59 -2.13 8.30
C PHE A 412 -6.25 -2.43 8.96
N LEU A 413 -6.07 -1.90 10.17
CA LEU A 413 -5.04 -2.33 11.10
C LEU A 413 -5.08 -3.86 11.23
N MET A 414 -4.10 -4.52 10.65
CA MET A 414 -3.75 -5.87 11.04
C MET A 414 -3.24 -5.82 12.49
N LYS A 415 -3.36 -6.90 13.25
CA LYS A 415 -2.92 -7.00 14.67
C LYS A 415 -1.45 -6.59 14.90
N ASP A 416 -0.64 -6.53 13.84
CA ASP A 416 0.78 -6.19 13.81
C ASP A 416 1.07 -4.73 13.43
N GLY A 417 0.03 -3.89 13.26
CA GLY A 417 0.19 -2.47 12.92
C GLY A 417 0.44 -2.22 11.43
N MET A 418 0.20 -3.20 10.57
CA MET A 418 0.40 -3.09 9.13
C MET A 418 -0.93 -3.01 8.39
N TYR A 419 -1.07 -1.99 7.56
CA TYR A 419 -2.20 -1.83 6.65
C TYR A 419 -1.95 -2.65 5.40
N GLY A 420 -2.97 -3.18 4.77
CA GLY A 420 -2.96 -3.87 3.48
C GLY A 420 -1.61 -4.47 3.05
N ALA A 421 -1.40 -5.78 3.20
CA ALA A 421 -0.16 -6.40 2.78
C ALA A 421 -0.39 -7.44 1.69
N PHE A 422 0.49 -7.44 0.68
CA PHE A 422 0.63 -8.55 -0.25
C PHE A 422 1.63 -9.57 0.29
N HIS A 423 1.34 -10.82 0.12
CA HIS A 423 2.22 -11.93 0.50
C HIS A 423 2.67 -12.70 -0.74
N PHE A 424 3.93 -12.99 -0.81
CA PHE A 424 4.55 -13.69 -1.93
C PHE A 424 5.39 -14.87 -1.43
N GLU A 425 5.47 -15.89 -2.25
CA GLU A 425 6.35 -17.03 -2.04
C GLU A 425 7.05 -17.39 -3.35
N ARG A 426 8.31 -17.79 -3.27
CA ARG A 426 9.10 -18.26 -4.40
C ARG A 426 9.45 -19.72 -4.21
N ALA A 427 9.70 -20.45 -5.31
CA ALA A 427 9.96 -21.89 -5.30
C ALA A 427 11.15 -22.32 -4.41
N ASP A 428 12.08 -21.41 -4.11
CA ASP A 428 13.20 -21.65 -3.18
C ASP A 428 12.84 -21.46 -1.70
N GLY A 429 11.56 -21.22 -1.39
CA GLY A 429 11.05 -21.04 -0.03
C GLY A 429 11.21 -19.64 0.54
N LEU A 430 11.64 -18.68 -0.27
CA LEU A 430 11.70 -17.28 0.13
C LEU A 430 10.29 -16.71 0.22
N LYS A 431 9.96 -16.04 1.33
CA LYS A 431 8.65 -15.41 1.54
C LYS A 431 8.81 -13.91 1.69
N ILE A 432 7.94 -13.17 1.04
CA ILE A 432 7.94 -11.72 1.10
C ILE A 432 6.58 -11.22 1.57
N LYS A 433 6.61 -10.20 2.43
CA LYS A 433 5.46 -9.38 2.80
C LYS A 433 5.72 -7.96 2.35
N LEU A 434 4.88 -7.44 1.48
CA LEU A 434 4.92 -6.06 1.00
C LEU A 434 3.73 -5.32 1.62
N ALA A 435 3.98 -4.33 2.48
CA ALA A 435 2.94 -3.58 3.18
C ALA A 435 2.99 -2.09 2.83
N HIS A 436 1.81 -1.47 2.73
CA HIS A 436 1.64 -0.04 2.52
C HIS A 436 1.40 0.66 3.86
N GLU A 437 2.03 1.81 4.08
CA GLU A 437 1.90 2.66 5.28
C GLU A 437 1.97 1.92 6.63
N PRO A 438 2.97 1.06 6.90
CA PRO A 438 3.08 0.41 8.20
C PRO A 438 3.32 1.44 9.31
N ILE A 439 2.71 1.21 10.47
CA ILE A 439 2.87 2.09 11.63
C ILE A 439 3.68 1.40 12.71
N PHE A 440 4.77 2.02 13.14
CA PHE A 440 5.64 1.53 14.19
C PHE A 440 5.63 2.45 15.40
N HIS A 441 5.29 1.90 16.56
CA HIS A 441 5.27 2.62 17.83
C HIS A 441 5.73 1.69 18.98
N GLN A 442 5.68 2.14 20.23
CA GLN A 442 6.16 1.35 21.37
C GLN A 442 5.45 0.01 21.61
N LYS A 443 4.20 -0.14 21.12
CA LYS A 443 3.37 -1.33 21.34
C LYS A 443 3.38 -2.32 20.17
N THR A 444 4.00 -1.97 19.03
CA THR A 444 4.13 -2.88 17.87
C THR A 444 5.25 -3.90 18.10
N GLU A 445 5.23 -5.01 17.36
CA GLU A 445 6.26 -6.05 17.43
C GLU A 445 7.66 -5.48 17.13
N ILE A 446 7.76 -4.72 16.05
CA ILE A 446 8.91 -3.86 15.77
C ILE A 446 8.62 -2.51 16.39
N LYS A 447 9.43 -2.09 17.33
CA LYS A 447 9.17 -0.92 18.18
C LYS A 447 9.94 0.30 17.70
N SER A 448 9.26 1.43 17.76
CA SER A 448 9.90 2.75 17.76
C SER A 448 9.69 3.38 19.13
N TYR A 449 10.78 3.66 19.84
CA TYR A 449 10.71 4.07 21.24
C TYR A 449 10.43 5.55 21.45
N LEU A 450 10.91 6.41 20.56
CA LEU A 450 10.81 7.86 20.71
C LEU A 450 9.58 8.43 20.01
N ASN A 451 9.50 8.24 18.71
CA ASN A 451 8.45 8.78 17.87
C ASN A 451 7.84 7.68 17.03
N THR A 452 6.55 7.77 16.75
CA THR A 452 5.89 6.88 15.78
C THR A 452 6.56 7.05 14.41
N GLN A 453 6.95 5.94 13.79
CA GLN A 453 7.48 5.92 12.43
C GLN A 453 6.42 5.36 11.48
N LYS A 454 6.27 6.03 10.34
CA LYS A 454 5.30 5.66 9.32
C LYS A 454 5.95 5.80 7.93
N PRO A 455 6.76 4.82 7.50
CA PRO A 455 7.24 4.79 6.13
C PRO A 455 6.10 4.41 5.18
N ASP A 456 6.19 4.82 3.92
CA ASP A 456 5.13 4.54 2.95
C ASP A 456 5.06 3.06 2.58
N ILE A 457 6.21 2.39 2.44
CA ILE A 457 6.30 1.02 1.97
C ILE A 457 7.28 0.21 2.83
N LEU A 458 6.85 -0.99 3.22
CA LEU A 458 7.69 -1.98 3.87
C LEU A 458 7.78 -3.23 3.01
N LEU A 459 8.99 -3.68 2.77
CA LEU A 459 9.29 -4.98 2.20
C LEU A 459 9.99 -5.86 3.25
N GLU A 460 9.28 -6.84 3.76
CA GLU A 460 9.79 -7.80 4.71
C GLU A 460 10.08 -9.12 4.01
N VAL A 461 11.31 -9.61 4.16
CA VAL A 461 11.77 -10.86 3.55
C VAL A 461 12.04 -11.87 4.66
N LEU A 462 11.44 -13.02 4.55
CA LEU A 462 11.67 -14.18 5.42
C LEU A 462 12.39 -15.25 4.62
N PHE A 463 13.63 -15.52 5.01
CA PHE A 463 14.45 -16.55 4.41
C PHE A 463 14.10 -17.96 4.95
N PRO A 464 14.39 -19.04 4.23
CA PRO A 464 14.13 -20.41 4.69
C PRO A 464 14.80 -20.76 6.03
N ASN A 465 15.93 -20.14 6.35
CA ASN A 465 16.62 -20.26 7.63
C ASN A 465 15.97 -19.46 8.77
N LYS A 466 14.78 -18.88 8.55
CA LYS A 466 14.02 -18.02 9.47
C LYS A 466 14.66 -16.66 9.75
N GLN A 467 15.70 -16.27 9.05
CA GLN A 467 16.19 -14.89 9.09
C GLN A 467 15.17 -13.98 8.45
N ARG A 468 15.00 -12.80 9.05
CA ARG A 468 13.99 -11.80 8.68
C ARG A 468 14.70 -10.47 8.42
N PHE A 469 14.49 -9.91 7.24
CA PHE A 469 15.07 -8.65 6.81
C PHE A 469 13.99 -7.69 6.35
N ILE A 470 14.21 -6.43 6.60
CA ILE A 470 13.26 -5.38 6.26
C ILE A 470 13.98 -4.29 5.48
N TRP A 471 13.42 -3.97 4.33
CA TRP A 471 13.71 -2.74 3.61
C TRP A 471 12.52 -1.80 3.71
N LEU A 472 12.78 -0.53 3.96
CA LEU A 472 11.80 0.52 4.00
C LEU A 472 11.97 1.41 2.78
N PHE A 473 10.85 1.77 2.17
CA PHE A 473 10.85 2.72 1.07
C PHE A 473 9.86 3.83 1.38
N ASP A 474 10.20 5.02 0.93
CA ASP A 474 9.38 6.20 1.16
C ASP A 474 9.29 7.00 -0.15
N ALA A 475 8.09 7.17 -0.66
CA ALA A 475 7.85 7.80 -1.95
C ALA A 475 7.89 9.32 -1.81
N LYS A 476 8.86 9.96 -2.45
CA LYS A 476 9.05 11.40 -2.40
C LYS A 476 8.76 12.03 -3.76
N TYR A 477 7.54 12.48 -3.94
CA TYR A 477 7.16 13.23 -5.14
C TYR A 477 7.79 14.64 -5.12
N ARG A 478 9.13 14.70 -4.94
CA ARG A 478 9.91 15.95 -4.89
C ARG A 478 11.29 15.73 -5.51
N LEU A 479 11.79 16.79 -6.14
CA LEU A 479 13.16 16.87 -6.64
C LEU A 479 13.88 17.99 -5.91
N SER A 480 15.21 17.91 -5.81
CA SER A 480 16.05 18.97 -5.27
C SER A 480 15.82 20.26 -6.03
N SER A 481 15.90 21.38 -5.33
CA SER A 481 15.75 22.73 -5.92
C SER A 481 17.06 23.29 -6.45
N ASP A 482 18.17 22.58 -6.28
CA ASP A 482 19.46 23.03 -6.76
C ASP A 482 19.48 23.02 -8.28
N ASP A 483 20.08 24.06 -8.87
CA ASP A 483 20.16 24.27 -10.34
C ASP A 483 21.13 23.28 -11.03
N LYS A 484 21.29 22.08 -10.50
CA LYS A 484 22.07 21.00 -11.09
C LYS A 484 21.25 20.35 -12.21
N GLU A 485 21.96 19.93 -13.26
CA GLU A 485 21.33 19.25 -14.40
C GLU A 485 20.66 17.92 -14.04
N ASP A 486 21.08 17.28 -12.94
CA ASP A 486 20.59 15.99 -12.48
C ASP A 486 19.37 16.11 -11.55
N ASP A 487 18.40 15.26 -11.78
CA ASP A 487 17.22 15.15 -10.93
C ASP A 487 17.57 14.39 -9.64
N LEU A 488 17.94 15.10 -8.58
CA LEU A 488 18.29 14.51 -7.29
C LEU A 488 17.13 14.62 -6.28
N VAL A 489 17.14 13.77 -5.26
CA VAL A 489 16.19 13.86 -4.14
C VAL A 489 16.65 14.94 -3.15
N PRO A 490 15.73 15.65 -2.47
CA PRO A 490 16.10 16.63 -1.44
C PRO A 490 16.81 15.99 -0.24
N ASP A 491 17.77 16.70 0.38
CA ASP A 491 18.54 16.21 1.53
C ASP A 491 17.68 15.82 2.73
N ASP A 492 16.57 16.51 2.97
CA ASP A 492 15.64 16.18 4.06
C ASP A 492 15.00 14.80 3.88
N ALA A 493 14.83 14.34 2.63
CA ALA A 493 14.34 12.99 2.35
C ALA A 493 15.39 11.93 2.71
N ILE A 494 16.66 12.15 2.39
CA ILE A 494 17.75 11.24 2.80
C ILE A 494 17.86 11.20 4.32
N ASN A 495 17.79 12.35 5.01
CA ASN A 495 17.78 12.43 6.47
C ASN A 495 16.61 11.66 7.10
N GLN A 496 15.47 11.59 6.42
CA GLN A 496 14.34 10.77 6.86
C GLN A 496 14.65 9.28 6.75
N MET A 497 15.37 8.84 5.73
CA MET A 497 15.81 7.43 5.59
C MET A 497 16.74 7.00 6.73
N HIS A 498 17.67 7.87 7.15
CA HIS A 498 18.47 7.62 8.33
C HIS A 498 17.60 7.39 9.57
N ARG A 499 16.60 8.24 9.80
CA ARG A 499 15.67 8.08 10.94
C ARG A 499 14.90 6.76 10.89
N TYR A 500 14.40 6.37 9.74
CA TYR A 500 13.67 5.11 9.58
C TYR A 500 14.54 3.90 9.88
N ARG A 501 15.75 3.87 9.34
CA ARG A 501 16.68 2.75 9.57
C ARG A 501 17.05 2.60 11.05
N ASP A 502 17.35 3.71 11.74
CA ASP A 502 17.91 3.68 13.08
C ASP A 502 16.87 3.63 14.21
N ALA A 503 15.62 4.06 13.94
CA ALA A 503 14.59 4.17 14.97
C ALA A 503 13.92 2.83 15.33
N LEU A 504 14.01 1.81 14.44
CA LEU A 504 13.26 0.57 14.58
C LEU A 504 14.09 -0.52 15.27
N VAL A 505 13.50 -1.10 16.31
CA VAL A 505 14.13 -2.15 17.13
C VAL A 505 13.17 -3.32 17.27
N TRP A 506 13.64 -4.50 16.98
CA TRP A 506 12.93 -5.76 17.24
C TRP A 506 13.40 -6.32 18.58
N ALA A 507 12.47 -6.48 19.51
CA ALA A 507 12.74 -7.04 20.83
C ALA A 507 11.89 -8.29 21.04
N LYS A 508 12.47 -9.46 20.84
CA LYS A 508 11.88 -10.73 21.26
C LYS A 508 12.30 -11.07 22.68
N GLN A 509 11.38 -11.65 23.45
CA GLN A 509 11.61 -11.93 24.88
C GLN A 509 12.82 -12.86 25.13
N ASP A 510 13.12 -13.77 24.19
CA ASP A 510 14.15 -14.80 24.39
C ASP A 510 15.37 -14.69 23.45
N GLU A 511 15.37 -13.81 22.45
CA GLU A 511 16.41 -13.72 21.42
C GLU A 511 17.23 -12.40 21.45
N GLY A 512 16.97 -11.55 22.44
CA GLY A 512 17.64 -10.24 22.54
C GLY A 512 17.02 -9.17 21.64
N LYS A 513 17.75 -8.06 21.48
CA LYS A 513 17.32 -6.93 20.64
C LYS A 513 18.12 -6.93 19.34
N SER A 514 17.43 -6.68 18.23
CA SER A 514 18.06 -6.52 16.91
C SER A 514 17.51 -5.31 16.17
N ARG A 515 18.28 -4.81 15.20
CA ARG A 515 17.79 -3.82 14.23
C ARG A 515 17.41 -4.55 12.96
N PRO A 516 16.10 -4.71 12.68
CA PRO A 516 15.64 -5.54 11.57
C PRO A 516 15.70 -4.82 10.23
N VAL A 517 15.92 -3.50 10.23
CA VAL A 517 15.91 -2.68 9.01
C VAL A 517 17.30 -2.68 8.39
N PHE A 518 17.40 -3.30 7.23
CA PHE A 518 18.61 -3.40 6.42
C PHE A 518 18.93 -2.15 5.69
N GLY A 519 17.90 -1.56 5.09
CA GLY A 519 18.05 -0.35 4.37
C GLY A 519 16.76 0.44 4.35
N ALA A 520 16.91 1.75 4.17
CA ALA A 520 15.82 2.68 3.97
C ALA A 520 16.13 3.56 2.76
N TYR A 521 15.21 3.62 1.82
CA TYR A 521 15.45 4.23 0.52
C TYR A 521 14.31 5.15 0.12
N ALA A 522 14.64 6.32 -0.43
CA ALA A 522 13.66 7.19 -1.04
C ALA A 522 13.37 6.75 -2.48
N LEU A 523 12.10 6.75 -2.87
CA LEU A 523 11.66 6.56 -4.25
C LEU A 523 11.22 7.91 -4.80
N TYR A 524 11.78 8.37 -5.91
CA TYR A 524 11.52 9.71 -6.41
C TYR A 524 11.41 9.76 -7.94
N PRO A 525 10.68 10.73 -8.50
CA PRO A 525 10.41 10.80 -9.94
C PRO A 525 11.59 11.44 -10.73
N GLY A 526 12.83 10.98 -10.50
CA GLY A 526 14.01 11.41 -11.23
C GLY A 526 14.09 10.72 -12.58
N PHE A 527 14.50 11.47 -13.61
CA PHE A 527 14.65 10.96 -14.95
C PHE A 527 16.13 10.75 -15.29
N PHE A 528 16.52 9.50 -15.52
CA PHE A 528 17.89 9.09 -15.84
C PHE A 528 17.89 8.01 -16.93
N ASP A 529 18.96 7.97 -17.73
CA ASP A 529 19.30 6.81 -18.55
C ASP A 529 19.89 5.72 -17.65
N GLN A 530 19.01 4.96 -16.98
CA GLN A 530 19.42 3.94 -16.00
C GLN A 530 20.16 2.75 -16.63
N VAL A 531 20.18 2.62 -17.95
CA VAL A 531 20.96 1.59 -18.66
C VAL A 531 22.44 1.95 -18.67
N ASN A 532 22.75 3.21 -18.99
CA ASN A 532 24.13 3.66 -19.21
C ASN A 532 24.72 4.42 -18.02
N MET A 533 23.89 4.90 -17.10
CA MET A 533 24.30 5.67 -15.91
C MET A 533 24.23 4.83 -14.64
N LYS A 534 25.13 5.11 -13.70
CA LYS A 534 25.07 4.54 -12.35
C LYS A 534 24.16 5.40 -11.48
N ASN A 535 23.49 4.76 -10.50
CA ASN A 535 22.70 5.47 -9.51
C ASN A 535 23.59 6.45 -8.72
N PRO A 536 23.28 7.75 -8.67
CA PRO A 536 24.04 8.74 -7.89
C PRO A 536 24.20 8.37 -6.41
N TYR A 537 23.27 7.59 -5.87
CA TYR A 537 23.25 7.14 -4.46
C TYR A 537 23.85 5.75 -4.25
N GLN A 538 24.46 5.13 -5.29
CA GLN A 538 24.94 3.74 -5.23
C GLN A 538 25.87 3.48 -4.05
N ALA A 539 26.85 4.36 -3.82
CA ALA A 539 27.79 4.21 -2.71
C ALA A 539 27.09 4.22 -1.34
N GLY A 540 26.10 5.09 -1.15
CA GLY A 540 25.30 5.12 0.10
C GLY A 540 24.43 3.88 0.27
N ILE A 541 23.89 3.35 -0.83
CA ILE A 541 23.08 2.11 -0.83
C ILE A 541 23.97 0.92 -0.42
N ASP A 542 25.16 0.81 -1.01
CA ASP A 542 26.05 -0.34 -0.80
C ASP A 542 26.74 -0.31 0.57
N GLU A 543 27.23 0.87 0.98
CA GLU A 543 28.04 1.00 2.19
C GLU A 543 27.21 1.21 3.46
N VAL A 544 26.08 1.92 3.35
CA VAL A 544 25.30 2.35 4.52
C VAL A 544 23.88 1.79 4.51
N GLY A 545 23.38 1.26 3.40
CA GLY A 545 21.99 0.84 3.26
C GLY A 545 21.01 2.02 3.24
N ILE A 546 21.47 3.21 2.80
CA ILE A 546 20.65 4.42 2.70
C ILE A 546 20.91 5.08 1.37
N GLY A 547 19.86 5.52 0.73
CA GLY A 547 19.97 6.19 -0.57
C GLY A 547 18.62 6.44 -1.20
N ALA A 548 18.62 6.57 -2.51
CA ALA A 548 17.41 6.80 -3.27
C ALA A 548 17.44 6.07 -4.62
N PHE A 549 16.27 5.69 -5.11
CA PHE A 549 16.06 5.14 -6.43
C PHE A 549 15.15 6.06 -7.23
N ALA A 550 15.63 6.51 -8.37
CA ALA A 550 14.77 7.15 -9.35
C ALA A 550 13.81 6.10 -9.91
N LEU A 551 12.51 6.38 -9.83
CA LEU A 551 11.45 5.46 -10.20
C LEU A 551 10.36 6.19 -10.98
N LEU A 552 10.16 5.79 -12.23
CA LEU A 552 9.16 6.36 -13.13
C LEU A 552 8.49 5.25 -13.95
N PRO A 553 7.20 5.40 -14.29
CA PRO A 553 6.52 4.50 -15.21
C PRO A 553 7.00 4.80 -16.63
N SER A 554 7.93 4.01 -17.16
CA SER A 554 8.32 4.10 -18.56
C SER A 554 7.81 2.90 -19.34
N GLN A 555 7.40 3.09 -20.60
CA GLN A 555 6.93 2.02 -21.49
C GLN A 555 7.97 0.91 -21.68
N GLN A 556 9.25 1.21 -21.50
CA GLN A 556 10.36 0.28 -21.67
C GLN A 556 10.95 -0.26 -20.35
N ASN A 557 10.29 -0.04 -19.20
CA ASN A 557 10.80 -0.37 -17.87
C ASN A 557 12.16 0.25 -17.51
N GLN A 558 12.65 1.19 -18.27
CA GLN A 558 13.95 1.83 -18.04
C GLN A 558 13.99 2.67 -16.76
N GLY A 559 12.83 3.18 -16.34
CA GLY A 559 12.71 3.97 -15.12
C GLY A 559 12.74 3.16 -13.81
N ALA A 560 12.95 1.84 -13.87
CA ALA A 560 12.98 0.97 -12.68
C ALA A 560 14.21 0.04 -12.65
N ILE A 561 15.17 0.23 -13.52
CA ILE A 561 16.32 -0.68 -13.69
C ILE A 561 17.14 -0.76 -12.40
N TRP A 562 17.51 0.38 -11.81
CA TRP A 562 18.33 0.40 -10.61
C TRP A 562 17.67 -0.31 -9.43
N LEU A 563 16.37 -0.11 -9.24
CA LEU A 563 15.61 -0.79 -8.18
C LEU A 563 15.47 -2.29 -8.46
N ARG A 564 15.22 -2.65 -9.73
CA ARG A 564 15.16 -4.06 -10.18
C ARG A 564 16.48 -4.78 -9.93
N ASP A 565 17.60 -4.15 -10.31
CA ASP A 565 18.93 -4.76 -10.20
C ASP A 565 19.36 -4.86 -8.74
N PHE A 566 18.99 -3.88 -7.90
CA PHE A 566 19.11 -3.96 -6.45
C PHE A 566 18.36 -5.19 -5.90
N PHE A 567 17.09 -5.37 -6.24
CA PHE A 567 16.34 -6.54 -5.80
C PHE A 567 16.93 -7.85 -6.34
N LYS A 568 17.38 -7.88 -7.61
CA LYS A 568 18.04 -9.06 -8.16
C LYS A 568 19.32 -9.40 -7.40
N ALA A 569 20.09 -8.41 -6.98
CA ALA A 569 21.29 -8.62 -6.19
C ALA A 569 20.97 -9.13 -4.78
N GLN A 570 20.01 -8.50 -4.10
CA GLN A 570 19.67 -8.83 -2.72
C GLN A 570 18.85 -10.13 -2.56
N LEU A 571 17.98 -10.43 -3.52
CA LEU A 571 17.06 -11.58 -3.48
C LEU A 571 17.51 -12.74 -4.39
N ARG A 572 18.80 -12.80 -4.75
CA ARG A 572 19.36 -13.92 -5.53
C ARG A 572 19.02 -15.24 -4.88
N ASN A 573 18.96 -16.25 -5.72
CA ASN A 573 18.53 -17.61 -5.37
C ASN A 573 19.35 -18.15 -4.18
N TYR A 574 18.74 -18.24 -3.01
CA TYR A 574 19.36 -18.67 -1.76
C TYR A 574 19.93 -20.10 -1.85
N LEU A 575 19.35 -20.94 -2.72
CA LEU A 575 19.81 -22.31 -2.98
C LEU A 575 21.06 -22.38 -3.87
N LEU A 576 21.32 -21.31 -4.63
CA LEU A 576 22.51 -21.17 -5.47
C LEU A 576 23.63 -20.40 -4.76
N PHE A 577 23.67 -20.44 -3.45
CA PHE A 577 24.87 -20.03 -2.73
C PHE A 577 26.04 -20.95 -3.09
N SER A 578 26.48 -20.76 -4.32
CA SER A 578 27.84 -20.98 -4.69
C SER A 578 28.73 -20.08 -3.80
N PRO A 579 29.89 -20.53 -3.40
CA PRO A 579 30.77 -19.93 -2.40
C PRO A 579 31.34 -18.54 -2.69
N LEU A 580 30.76 -17.84 -3.60
CA LEU A 580 30.97 -16.41 -3.87
C LEU A 580 30.00 -15.54 -3.07
N ILE A 581 29.68 -15.92 -1.85
CA ILE A 581 29.07 -14.99 -0.89
C ILE A 581 30.16 -14.00 -0.51
N LYS A 582 30.34 -13.05 -1.39
CA LYS A 582 31.11 -11.88 -1.11
C LYS A 582 30.43 -11.05 -0.02
N GLU A 583 31.19 -10.21 0.58
CA GLU A 583 30.93 -9.05 1.42
C GLU A 583 29.45 -8.60 1.64
N GLU A 584 28.57 -8.75 0.65
CA GLU A 584 27.13 -8.47 0.71
C GLU A 584 26.37 -9.25 1.79
N TYR A 585 26.74 -10.52 2.03
CA TYR A 585 26.10 -11.33 3.08
C TYR A 585 26.56 -10.92 4.49
N LEU A 586 27.81 -10.49 4.59
CA LEU A 586 28.39 -9.97 5.83
C LEU A 586 27.74 -8.66 6.24
N PHE A 587 27.56 -7.77 5.28
CA PHE A 587 26.86 -6.49 5.47
C PHE A 587 25.44 -6.68 6.01
N VAL A 588 24.74 -7.69 5.50
CA VAL A 588 23.40 -8.07 5.92
C VAL A 588 23.35 -8.51 7.39
N GLN A 589 24.31 -9.28 7.86
CA GLN A 589 24.35 -9.68 9.27
C GLN A 589 24.75 -8.55 10.22
N GLU A 590 25.62 -7.68 9.81
CA GLU A 590 26.14 -6.59 10.63
C GLU A 590 25.05 -5.63 11.10
N GLN A 591 24.10 -5.32 10.24
CA GLN A 591 23.02 -4.37 10.53
C GLN A 591 21.91 -4.90 11.42
N SER A 592 21.71 -6.20 11.47
CA SER A 592 20.57 -6.80 12.16
C SER A 592 20.83 -7.10 13.64
N ARG A 593 22.09 -7.04 14.10
CA ARG A 593 22.45 -7.38 15.48
C ARG A 593 22.72 -6.15 16.33
N ILE A 594 21.93 -5.99 17.39
CA ILE A 594 22.32 -5.18 18.54
C ILE A 594 23.07 -6.11 19.48
N PRO A 595 24.32 -5.80 19.88
CA PRO A 595 25.06 -6.64 20.81
C PRO A 595 24.25 -6.91 22.06
N TYR A 596 24.21 -8.17 22.51
CA TYR A 596 23.44 -8.61 23.68
C TYR A 596 23.80 -7.85 24.96
N THR A 597 25.04 -7.38 25.09
CA THR A 597 25.59 -6.68 26.24
C THR A 597 25.54 -5.14 26.14
N GLY A 598 24.53 -4.61 25.44
CA GLY A 598 24.40 -3.18 25.27
C GLY A 598 25.38 -2.62 24.23
N MET A 599 26.05 -1.52 24.51
CA MET A 599 26.87 -0.78 23.53
C MET A 599 28.22 -1.42 23.15
N LYS A 600 28.46 -2.71 23.41
CA LYS A 600 29.66 -3.37 22.93
C LYS A 600 29.57 -3.62 21.44
N GLN A 601 30.46 -2.97 20.71
CA GLN A 601 30.60 -3.11 19.28
C GLN A 601 31.12 -4.52 18.96
N GLN A 602 30.47 -5.25 18.08
CA GLN A 602 31.01 -6.47 17.47
C GLN A 602 32.16 -6.08 16.57
N LEU A 603 33.36 -6.61 16.81
CA LEU A 603 34.52 -6.32 15.95
C LEU A 603 34.47 -7.14 14.67
N TYR A 604 33.94 -8.36 14.73
CA TYR A 604 33.85 -9.29 13.61
C TYR A 604 32.45 -9.87 13.53
N THR A 605 31.70 -9.51 12.52
CA THR A 605 30.30 -9.95 12.33
C THR A 605 30.20 -11.35 11.76
N ASP A 606 31.25 -11.79 11.07
CA ASP A 606 31.44 -13.11 10.49
C ASP A 606 32.45 -13.97 11.26
N LEU A 607 32.58 -13.69 12.57
CA LEU A 607 33.51 -14.42 13.42
C LEU A 607 33.32 -15.94 13.26
N THR A 608 34.36 -16.59 12.81
CA THR A 608 34.39 -18.01 12.52
C THR A 608 35.39 -18.71 13.42
N MET A 609 34.93 -19.73 14.11
CA MET A 609 35.82 -20.59 14.91
C MET A 609 36.10 -21.88 14.12
N LEU A 610 37.39 -22.15 13.92
CA LEU A 610 37.85 -23.41 13.37
C LEU A 610 38.17 -24.36 14.52
N VAL A 611 37.61 -25.58 14.50
CA VAL A 611 37.80 -26.58 15.56
C VAL A 611 37.85 -28.00 15.00
N SER A 612 38.50 -28.91 15.70
CA SER A 612 38.56 -30.32 15.36
C SER A 612 37.29 -31.04 15.82
N LEU A 613 36.73 -31.84 14.92
CA LEU A 613 35.62 -32.73 15.26
C LEU A 613 36.07 -33.97 16.04
N GLY A 614 37.37 -34.31 16.05
CA GLY A 614 37.92 -35.54 16.61
C GLY A 614 37.94 -36.67 15.59
N HIS A 615 38.10 -37.91 16.06
CA HIS A 615 38.12 -39.14 15.24
C HIS A 615 36.98 -40.05 15.66
N ALA A 616 36.38 -40.75 14.71
CA ALA A 616 35.53 -41.88 15.02
C ALA A 616 36.39 -43.03 15.59
N GLN A 617 36.00 -43.55 16.73
CA GLN A 617 36.63 -44.74 17.35
C GLN A 617 35.53 -45.69 17.80
N GLU A 618 35.82 -46.99 17.78
CA GLU A 618 34.94 -47.99 18.41
C GLU A 618 35.31 -48.12 19.90
N GLY A 619 34.34 -47.97 20.79
CA GLY A 619 34.54 -48.10 22.22
C GLY A 619 33.47 -47.34 23.05
N GLU A 620 33.44 -47.64 24.36
CA GLU A 620 32.61 -46.93 25.33
C GLU A 620 33.12 -45.50 25.54
N ASN A 621 32.21 -44.54 25.67
CA ASN A 621 32.51 -43.12 25.87
C ASN A 621 33.22 -42.39 24.68
N VAL A 622 32.97 -42.85 23.46
CA VAL A 622 33.52 -42.28 22.23
C VAL A 622 32.38 -41.84 21.32
N ARG A 623 32.60 -40.80 20.56
CA ARG A 623 31.60 -40.31 19.58
C ARG A 623 31.29 -41.37 18.54
N SER A 624 30.01 -41.64 18.33
CA SER A 624 29.52 -42.65 17.38
C SER A 624 29.86 -42.32 15.94
N ILE A 625 30.03 -43.32 15.09
CA ILE A 625 30.24 -43.15 13.65
C ILE A 625 29.09 -42.31 13.04
N GLU A 626 27.87 -42.58 13.49
CA GLU A 626 26.68 -41.86 13.02
C GLU A 626 26.74 -40.32 13.30
N TYR A 627 27.33 -39.96 14.45
CA TYR A 627 27.57 -38.55 14.79
C TYR A 627 28.47 -37.85 13.75
N PHE A 628 29.57 -38.53 13.33
CA PHE A 628 30.48 -38.00 12.31
C PHE A 628 29.84 -37.94 10.92
N GLU A 629 29.01 -38.94 10.55
CA GLU A 629 28.30 -38.95 9.28
C GLU A 629 27.33 -37.79 9.15
N ARG A 630 26.68 -37.37 10.24
CA ARG A 630 25.82 -36.18 10.22
C ARG A 630 26.59 -34.93 9.81
N PHE A 631 27.82 -34.76 10.24
CA PHE A 631 28.68 -33.65 9.80
C PHE A 631 29.11 -33.81 8.34
N LYS A 632 29.48 -35.01 7.93
CA LYS A 632 29.85 -35.30 6.55
C LYS A 632 28.68 -35.03 5.58
N ASN A 633 27.47 -35.38 5.97
CA ASN A 633 26.26 -35.23 5.17
C ASN A 633 25.60 -33.84 5.28
N GLY A 634 26.11 -32.95 6.14
CA GLY A 634 25.55 -31.64 6.33
C GLY A 634 24.27 -31.59 7.17
N THR A 635 23.94 -32.64 7.90
CA THR A 635 22.69 -32.77 8.68
C THR A 635 22.87 -32.60 10.19
N ALA A 636 24.11 -32.35 10.67
CA ALA A 636 24.38 -32.12 12.08
C ALA A 636 23.66 -30.87 12.60
N LYS A 637 23.04 -31.00 13.77
CA LYS A 637 22.31 -29.91 14.41
C LYS A 637 23.03 -29.30 15.60
N TYR A 638 24.00 -30.00 16.17
CA TYR A 638 24.68 -29.60 17.38
C TYR A 638 26.17 -29.91 17.32
N TYR A 639 26.96 -29.04 17.94
CA TYR A 639 28.36 -29.25 18.23
C TYR A 639 28.63 -28.81 19.67
N HIS A 640 29.45 -29.55 20.43
CA HIS A 640 29.83 -29.19 21.78
C HIS A 640 31.34 -29.06 21.96
N LEU A 641 31.75 -28.15 22.79
CA LEU A 641 33.14 -27.87 23.12
C LEU A 641 33.27 -27.65 24.61
N PRO A 642 34.23 -28.36 25.30
CA PRO A 642 34.49 -28.08 26.68
C PRO A 642 34.82 -26.60 26.94
N GLN A 643 34.18 -26.01 27.95
CA GLN A 643 34.39 -24.62 28.32
C GLN A 643 35.85 -24.34 28.61
N ASP A 644 36.50 -25.21 29.43
CA ASP A 644 37.90 -25.09 29.77
C ASP A 644 38.84 -25.07 28.56
N THR A 645 38.48 -25.85 27.50
CA THR A 645 39.31 -25.94 26.30
C THR A 645 39.34 -24.59 25.55
N PHE A 646 38.21 -23.93 25.48
CA PHE A 646 38.11 -22.60 24.86
C PHE A 646 38.81 -21.56 25.74
N GLU A 647 38.53 -21.55 27.04
CA GLU A 647 39.03 -20.57 27.98
C GLU A 647 40.54 -20.65 28.18
N MET A 648 41.12 -21.86 28.10
CA MET A 648 42.59 -21.99 28.15
C MET A 648 43.27 -21.36 26.93
N LYS A 649 42.63 -21.36 25.76
CA LYS A 649 43.22 -20.74 24.56
C LYS A 649 42.89 -19.26 24.44
N TYR A 650 41.68 -18.83 24.82
CA TYR A 650 41.19 -17.50 24.69
C TYR A 650 40.84 -16.90 26.07
N LYS A 651 41.82 -16.95 26.97
CA LYS A 651 41.67 -16.43 28.36
C LYS A 651 41.22 -15.01 28.38
N GLY A 652 40.14 -14.70 29.12
CA GLY A 652 39.60 -13.34 29.21
C GLY A 652 38.61 -12.96 28.08
N LEU A 653 38.44 -13.83 27.11
CA LEU A 653 37.56 -13.57 25.95
C LEU A 653 36.32 -14.45 25.95
N GLN A 654 35.84 -14.92 27.11
CA GLN A 654 34.68 -15.83 27.21
C GLN A 654 33.42 -15.27 26.54
N HIS A 655 33.25 -13.95 26.57
CA HIS A 655 32.12 -13.29 25.95
C HIS A 655 32.08 -13.44 24.40
N ILE A 656 33.25 -13.66 23.76
CA ILE A 656 33.34 -13.81 22.29
C ILE A 656 32.65 -15.08 21.80
N VAL A 657 32.50 -16.10 22.64
CA VAL A 657 31.82 -17.35 22.26
C VAL A 657 30.41 -17.06 21.75
N ASN A 658 29.71 -16.09 22.33
CA ASN A 658 28.38 -15.67 21.89
C ASN A 658 28.37 -14.86 20.57
N GLU A 659 29.55 -14.41 20.14
CA GLU A 659 29.72 -13.66 18.88
C GLU A 659 30.11 -14.57 17.71
N ILE A 660 30.45 -15.84 17.98
CA ILE A 660 30.78 -16.80 16.94
C ILE A 660 29.57 -17.05 16.06
N ALA A 661 29.68 -16.59 14.81
CA ALA A 661 28.64 -16.72 13.80
C ALA A 661 28.76 -18.01 12.99
N PHE A 662 29.99 -18.55 12.86
CA PHE A 662 30.24 -19.74 12.05
C PHE A 662 31.22 -20.66 12.75
N LEU A 663 31.08 -21.98 12.45
CA LEU A 663 32.02 -23.02 12.86
C LEU A 663 32.58 -23.72 11.62
N GLY A 664 33.88 -23.69 11.43
CA GLY A 664 34.60 -24.51 10.48
C GLY A 664 35.10 -25.77 11.16
N LEU A 665 34.55 -26.91 10.76
CA LEU A 665 34.84 -28.21 11.43
C LEU A 665 35.84 -28.99 10.59
N VAL A 666 36.91 -29.45 11.29
CA VAL A 666 37.96 -30.27 10.67
C VAL A 666 37.42 -31.69 10.52
N GLU A 667 37.32 -32.15 9.29
CA GLU A 667 36.96 -33.51 8.91
C GLU A 667 38.14 -34.24 8.26
N GLN A 668 38.02 -35.55 8.03
CA GLN A 668 39.02 -36.36 7.29
C GLN A 668 38.50 -36.61 5.88
N ASP A 669 39.39 -36.42 4.89
CA ASP A 669 39.15 -36.86 3.54
C ASP A 669 39.27 -38.38 3.37
N GLU A 670 39.02 -38.90 2.17
CA GLU A 670 39.12 -40.32 1.85
C GLU A 670 40.55 -40.88 2.00
N GLN A 671 41.56 -39.99 2.02
CA GLN A 671 42.97 -40.35 2.18
C GLN A 671 43.44 -40.23 3.64
N GLY A 672 42.56 -39.82 4.56
CA GLY A 672 42.86 -39.63 5.98
C GLY A 672 43.49 -38.28 6.32
N ASN A 673 43.60 -37.35 5.37
CA ASN A 673 44.12 -36.00 5.62
C ASN A 673 43.04 -35.14 6.28
N LYS A 674 43.48 -34.28 7.21
CA LYS A 674 42.59 -33.34 7.87
C LYS A 674 42.35 -32.14 6.97
N ILE A 675 41.10 -31.90 6.66
CA ILE A 675 40.64 -30.78 5.82
C ILE A 675 39.47 -30.04 6.48
N ILE A 676 39.25 -28.81 6.09
CA ILE A 676 38.02 -28.07 6.37
C ILE A 676 37.32 -27.84 5.05
N ASN A 677 36.21 -28.48 4.82
CA ASN A 677 35.43 -28.43 3.60
C ASN A 677 34.09 -27.74 3.79
N LYS A 678 33.62 -27.67 5.02
CA LYS A 678 32.33 -27.07 5.37
C LYS A 678 32.43 -26.12 6.55
N VAL A 679 31.57 -25.10 6.49
CA VAL A 679 31.35 -24.14 7.58
C VAL A 679 29.88 -24.15 7.95
N TRP A 680 29.61 -24.15 9.22
CA TRP A 680 28.27 -24.25 9.78
C TRP A 680 27.87 -22.90 10.37
N GLN A 681 26.71 -22.44 10.04
CA GLN A 681 26.14 -21.27 10.71
C GLN A 681 25.81 -21.63 12.16
N VAL A 682 26.14 -20.76 13.09
CA VAL A 682 25.78 -20.90 14.51
C VAL A 682 24.50 -20.11 14.75
N LYS A 683 23.46 -20.81 15.19
CA LYS A 683 22.17 -20.17 15.54
C LYS A 683 22.18 -19.66 16.98
N ARG A 684 22.74 -20.46 17.87
CA ARG A 684 22.75 -20.19 19.30
C ARG A 684 23.94 -20.87 19.97
N VAL A 685 24.47 -20.23 20.99
CA VAL A 685 25.45 -20.88 21.92
C VAL A 685 24.84 -20.87 23.31
N SER A 686 24.91 -22.00 24.00
CA SER A 686 24.47 -22.15 25.39
C SER A 686 25.51 -22.89 26.20
N ILE A 687 25.48 -22.74 27.51
CA ILE A 687 26.31 -23.49 28.42
C ILE A 687 25.45 -24.61 29.00
N ALA A 688 25.93 -25.84 28.92
CA ALA A 688 25.24 -26.99 29.45
C ALA A 688 26.23 -27.94 30.22
N LYS A 689 25.74 -28.63 31.23
CA LYS A 689 26.52 -29.68 31.85
C LYS A 689 26.63 -30.84 30.88
N ARG A 690 27.82 -31.45 30.77
CA ARG A 690 28.09 -32.56 29.85
C ARG A 690 27.16 -33.76 30.06
N ASN A 691 26.80 -34.06 31.31
CA ASN A 691 25.87 -35.17 31.66
C ASN A 691 24.41 -34.89 31.25
N THR A 692 24.05 -33.67 30.90
CA THR A 692 22.71 -33.30 30.42
C THR A 692 22.58 -33.36 28.89
N LEU A 693 23.71 -33.52 28.18
CA LEU A 693 23.72 -33.55 26.72
C LEU A 693 23.30 -34.94 26.21
N THR A 694 22.39 -34.93 25.24
CA THR A 694 21.93 -36.17 24.59
C THR A 694 22.98 -36.71 23.61
N GLU A 695 22.83 -37.96 23.19
CA GLU A 695 23.69 -38.60 22.18
C GLU A 695 23.64 -37.82 20.84
N GLU A 696 22.50 -37.26 20.46
CA GLU A 696 22.40 -36.41 19.27
C GLU A 696 23.28 -35.15 19.39
N GLN A 697 23.37 -34.56 20.59
CA GLN A 697 24.10 -33.33 20.84
C GLN A 697 25.61 -33.55 21.00
N ALA A 698 26.01 -34.66 21.51
CA ALA A 698 27.41 -34.87 21.92
C ALA A 698 28.08 -36.11 21.35
N GLY A 699 27.34 -36.97 20.65
CA GLY A 699 27.83 -38.21 20.04
C GLY A 699 27.88 -39.41 20.99
N TYR A 700 27.81 -39.23 22.33
CA TYR A 700 27.69 -40.24 23.35
C TYR A 700 27.20 -39.66 24.68
N ILE A 701 26.62 -40.43 25.53
CA ILE A 701 26.16 -40.05 26.87
C ILE A 701 27.37 -40.10 27.84
N SER A 702 27.49 -39.14 28.75
CA SER A 702 28.57 -39.06 29.71
C SER A 702 28.06 -38.59 31.07
N ASP A 703 28.59 -39.16 32.17
CA ASP A 703 28.24 -38.77 33.53
C ASP A 703 29.05 -37.56 34.05
N SER A 704 29.85 -36.92 33.20
CA SER A 704 30.69 -35.81 33.58
C SER A 704 29.86 -34.56 33.88
N GLU A 705 30.11 -33.90 35.02
CA GLU A 705 29.48 -32.61 35.36
C GLU A 705 30.21 -31.39 34.78
N ARG A 706 31.19 -31.61 33.92
CA ARG A 706 31.91 -30.54 33.21
C ARG A 706 30.94 -29.63 32.46
N LEU A 707 31.24 -28.34 32.39
CA LEU A 707 30.52 -27.38 31.58
C LEU A 707 31.05 -27.40 30.14
N ASP A 708 30.16 -27.49 29.20
CA ASP A 708 30.45 -27.41 27.76
C ASP A 708 29.67 -26.26 27.12
N TYR A 709 30.27 -25.60 26.13
CA TYR A 709 29.56 -24.75 25.20
C TYR A 709 28.84 -25.67 24.19
N LEU A 710 27.54 -25.53 24.10
CA LEU A 710 26.70 -26.20 23.13
C LEU A 710 26.32 -25.23 22.02
N PHE A 711 26.77 -25.49 20.81
CA PHE A 711 26.46 -24.73 19.61
C PHE A 711 25.29 -25.40 18.87
N GLU A 712 24.22 -24.66 18.69
CA GLU A 712 23.13 -25.08 17.82
C GLU A 712 23.47 -24.64 16.39
N LEU A 713 23.58 -25.64 15.48
CA LEU A 713 24.03 -25.42 14.12
C LEU A 713 22.85 -25.14 13.18
N GLY A 714 23.10 -24.27 12.21
CA GLY A 714 22.20 -23.97 11.11
C GLY A 714 22.62 -24.69 9.84
N ILE A 715 22.68 -23.93 8.77
CA ILE A 715 23.00 -24.42 7.44
C ILE A 715 24.49 -24.72 7.35
N ALA A 716 24.82 -25.84 6.71
CA ALA A 716 26.18 -26.19 6.32
C ALA A 716 26.49 -25.53 4.96
N LEU A 717 27.55 -24.77 4.90
CA LEU A 717 28.06 -24.13 3.70
C LEU A 717 29.34 -24.87 3.25
N ASN A 718 29.38 -25.31 2.01
CA ASN A 718 30.59 -25.90 1.45
C ASN A 718 31.55 -24.79 1.03
N LEU A 719 32.82 -24.91 1.39
CA LEU A 719 33.86 -24.01 0.91
C LEU A 719 34.17 -24.27 -0.56
N SER A 720 34.48 -23.23 -1.33
CA SER A 720 34.88 -23.36 -2.73
C SER A 720 36.12 -24.24 -2.92
N ASN A 721 37.05 -24.04 -1.99
CA ASN A 721 38.29 -24.78 -1.94
C ASN A 721 38.47 -25.32 -0.53
N PRO A 722 38.66 -26.64 -0.35
CA PRO A 722 38.95 -27.20 0.97
C PRO A 722 40.26 -26.62 1.52
N ILE A 723 40.23 -26.25 2.79
CA ILE A 723 41.44 -25.85 3.52
C ILE A 723 42.22 -27.07 3.91
N ARG A 724 43.47 -27.16 3.50
CA ARG A 724 44.37 -28.31 3.73
C ARG A 724 45.44 -28.00 4.76
N ASN A 725 46.28 -29.00 5.07
CA ASN A 725 47.40 -28.89 5.99
C ASN A 725 46.98 -28.44 7.40
N VAL A 726 45.83 -28.93 7.87
CA VAL A 726 45.38 -28.70 9.24
C VAL A 726 46.28 -29.53 10.19
N PRO A 727 46.78 -28.93 11.30
CA PRO A 727 47.67 -29.64 12.23
C PRO A 727 47.08 -30.95 12.74
N LEU A 728 47.89 -32.00 12.71
CA LEU A 728 47.50 -33.35 13.16
C LEU A 728 47.47 -33.44 14.68
N ASP A 729 48.39 -32.73 15.35
CA ASP A 729 48.60 -32.81 16.78
C ASP A 729 47.83 -31.76 17.56
N GLY A 730 47.00 -32.24 18.47
CA GLY A 730 46.38 -31.46 19.53
C GLY A 730 45.21 -30.56 19.07
N PHE A 731 44.12 -30.73 19.78
CA PHE A 731 42.87 -30.01 19.58
C PHE A 731 43.05 -28.49 19.60
N ARG A 732 43.98 -27.98 20.46
CA ARG A 732 44.23 -26.54 20.57
C ARG A 732 44.98 -25.93 19.40
N LYS A 733 45.81 -26.72 18.68
CA LYS A 733 46.55 -26.21 17.51
C LYS A 733 45.65 -25.98 16.32
N SER A 734 44.62 -26.82 16.16
CA SER A 734 43.65 -26.71 15.08
C SER A 734 42.55 -25.69 15.38
N MET A 735 42.42 -25.19 16.62
CA MET A 735 41.43 -24.17 16.99
C MET A 735 41.97 -22.79 16.62
N LYS A 736 41.23 -22.05 15.76
CA LYS A 736 41.51 -20.67 15.40
C LYS A 736 40.22 -19.87 15.37
N LEU A 737 40.28 -18.61 15.84
CA LEU A 737 39.25 -17.61 15.54
C LEU A 737 39.72 -16.81 14.35
N THR A 738 38.88 -16.68 13.34
CA THR A 738 39.14 -16.00 12.09
C THR A 738 37.82 -15.42 11.55
N THR A 739 37.81 -14.96 10.31
CA THR A 739 36.58 -14.47 9.64
C THR A 739 36.19 -15.39 8.50
N LEU A 740 34.89 -15.45 8.19
CA LEU A 740 34.40 -16.22 7.04
C LEU A 740 35.00 -15.71 5.73
N ALA A 741 35.19 -14.41 5.63
CA ALA A 741 35.84 -13.77 4.49
C ALA A 741 37.26 -14.31 4.24
N GLN A 742 38.06 -14.50 5.29
CA GLN A 742 39.40 -15.04 5.18
C GLN A 742 39.41 -16.49 4.73
N ILE A 743 38.58 -17.35 5.33
CA ILE A 743 38.61 -18.80 5.00
C ILE A 743 38.12 -19.09 3.58
N ASN A 744 37.31 -18.22 2.98
CA ASN A 744 36.91 -18.35 1.60
C ASN A 744 38.02 -18.05 0.58
N ASN A 745 39.05 -17.32 1.01
CA ASN A 745 40.14 -16.88 0.14
C ASN A 745 41.44 -17.70 0.29
N VAL A 746 41.51 -18.62 1.24
CA VAL A 746 42.72 -19.42 1.51
C VAL A 746 42.48 -20.91 1.32
N THR A 747 43.51 -21.62 0.90
CA THR A 747 43.50 -23.07 0.72
C THR A 747 44.37 -23.81 1.74
N GLU A 748 45.17 -23.03 2.49
CA GLU A 748 46.15 -23.56 3.44
C GLU A 748 45.82 -23.05 4.85
N PHE A 749 45.79 -23.97 5.86
CA PHE A 749 45.47 -23.61 7.23
C PHE A 749 46.45 -22.62 7.85
N ASN A 750 47.72 -22.69 7.47
CA ASN A 750 48.77 -21.80 7.97
C ASN A 750 48.66 -20.37 7.44
N SER A 751 48.00 -20.19 6.30
CA SER A 751 47.76 -18.88 5.70
C SER A 751 46.56 -18.15 6.30
N ILE A 752 45.83 -18.78 7.21
CA ILE A 752 44.71 -18.14 7.91
C ILE A 752 45.27 -17.26 9.02
N GLU A 753 45.03 -15.96 8.94
CA GLU A 753 45.34 -15.02 9.98
C GLU A 753 44.33 -15.13 11.11
N PRO A 754 44.79 -15.39 12.36
CA PRO A 754 43.87 -15.43 13.48
C PRO A 754 43.47 -14.01 13.88
N VAL A 755 42.20 -13.84 14.18
CA VAL A 755 41.68 -12.67 14.89
C VAL A 755 41.69 -12.94 16.39
N TYR A 756 41.73 -11.93 17.23
CA TYR A 756 41.92 -12.06 18.69
C TYR A 756 43.19 -12.86 19.03
N THR A 757 44.33 -12.34 18.58
CA THR A 757 45.62 -12.94 18.86
C THR A 757 46.06 -12.73 20.33
N GLU A 758 47.07 -13.48 20.77
CA GLU A 758 47.64 -13.38 22.14
C GLU A 758 48.06 -11.94 22.52
N PHE A 759 48.30 -11.07 21.55
CA PHE A 759 48.62 -9.65 21.81
C PHE A 759 47.48 -8.93 22.55
N TYR A 760 46.24 -9.26 22.29
CA TYR A 760 45.08 -8.70 23.00
C TYR A 760 44.83 -9.33 24.37
N LEU A 761 45.46 -10.48 24.67
CA LEU A 761 45.33 -11.18 25.93
C LEU A 761 46.25 -10.64 27.03
N ASN A 762 47.25 -9.85 26.68
CA ASN A 762 48.24 -9.29 27.56
C ASN A 762 48.02 -7.80 27.90
N GLN A 763 46.98 -7.18 27.36
CA GLN A 763 46.45 -5.87 27.75
C GLN A 763 45.22 -6.04 28.64
#